data_d37cfae8f7563b39ba4252d5624be262
#
_entry.id   d37cfae8f7563b39ba4252d5624be262
#
_cell.length_a   1.000
_cell.length_b   1.000
_cell.length_c   1.000
_cell.angle_alpha   90.00
_cell.angle_beta   90.00
_cell.angle_gamma   90.00
#
_symmetry.space_group_name_H-M   'P 1'
#
loop_
_entity.id
_entity.type
_entity.pdbx_description
1 polymer ?
#
loop_
_entity_poly.entity_id
_entity_poly.type
_entity_poly.pdbx_seq_one_letter_code
_entity_poly.pdbx_strand_id
1 'polypeptide(L)'
;MTLLKLIEFRRKGIGFVIFAFVIAILNLSAMTVYSAETEKASGGGESLVKCIAGELFAEFYVAPNSVTLMSLADGKIQKIFVSKPTPLFTLWLRQMDVSNRTDYPVSSTNGWRKVSAVETASGFEFRFLEPEEATLTNVSVKVVLTADKSESSLHWKIEVENQSAIYALRNVVFPYLNLSDPGKGVALFPRGPGEVQQNVWSGDFHYHGNYPGGWCSMQFVAAYSADQNPSGLYIGYHNPTGSTKHIDIRNIALGKEARVLKIVFETPAANFDTAGNDFSLNGEVVWKLFRGDWFDAAKIYRSWVVREAKWYPHGEKFKDGLRQDTPEWMRNLDVWVMTSGSPQEVVPRVKEFRKLIDAPVGFHWYNWHQIPFDNDYPHYFPAKTNFAEAVAELQKNDVYVMPYINGRLWDTRDKGTNDWQFSSVALSAATKQENGQPFVESYGSKEVNGEPVRLAVMCPTTKLWQNKVKEIVLNLLKTNGTRAVYIDQIAAAPPVLCADKSHNHPAGGGSWWNEGYWQMLEDIRRVKPENSALTTECNGEPFIRWMDGYLTWHWQHNGQVPAFPAIYGGAIQMFGRAYRGGVTKDLAFRMKAAQQLVFGEQLGWFEPDLASQPQNLEFLKRIVKTRSLIRSFFNSGEMARPPRLEGEIPTVKADWQWSGEWWVTTSALFNGAWQLGKETVLIFANVSEQTTKATLHLERGDYGMIETNANLKIIKNGVDSRETKIFLPFRENKFY
;
A
#
# COMPACT_ATOMS: atom_id res chain seq x y z
N MET A 1 34.17 -1.65 0.74
CA MET A 1 35.56 -1.19 0.95
C MET A 1 35.70 -0.20 2.11
N THR A 2 34.79 0.70 2.33
CA THR A 2 34.91 1.72 3.39
C THR A 2 34.76 1.15 4.81
N LEU A 3 33.85 0.24 5.07
CA LEU A 3 33.71 -0.43 6.38
C LEU A 3 34.90 -1.34 6.70
N LEU A 4 35.43 -2.00 5.69
CA LEU A 4 36.65 -2.85 5.79
C LEU A 4 37.91 -2.08 6.14
N LYS A 5 38.06 -0.82 5.69
CA LYS A 5 39.18 0.04 6.07
C LYS A 5 39.07 0.56 7.51
N LEU A 6 37.84 0.74 8.03
CA LEU A 6 37.66 1.20 9.43
C LEU A 6 38.04 0.14 10.47
N ILE A 7 38.00 -1.15 10.16
CA ILE A 7 38.39 -2.22 11.06
C ILE A 7 39.91 -2.42 11.04
N GLU A 8 40.61 -2.20 9.93
CA GLU A 8 42.07 -2.23 9.88
C GLU A 8 42.75 -1.10 10.65
N PHE A 9 42.08 0.06 10.80
CA PHE A 9 42.65 1.22 11.49
C PHE A 9 42.64 1.11 13.02
N ARG A 10 41.93 0.16 13.61
CA ARG A 10 41.86 -0.02 15.08
C ARG A 10 42.90 -0.93 15.69
N ARG A 11 43.76 -1.56 14.89
CA ARG A 11 44.82 -2.48 15.40
C ARG A 11 46.23 -1.91 15.48
N LYS A 12 46.47 -0.66 15.12
CA LYS A 12 47.77 -0.02 15.29
C LYS A 12 47.60 1.24 16.10
N GLY A 13 47.85 1.13 17.42
CA GLY A 13 47.95 2.30 18.23
C GLY A 13 47.59 2.08 19.70
N ILE A 14 48.34 1.25 20.40
CA ILE A 14 48.59 1.46 21.83
C ILE A 14 49.68 2.53 21.89
N GLY A 15 49.29 3.69 22.30
CA GLY A 15 50.24 4.79 22.55
C GLY A 15 49.48 5.91 23.25
N PHE A 16 49.77 6.02 24.54
CA PHE A 16 49.46 7.15 25.39
C PHE A 16 49.50 8.49 24.66
N VAL A 17 48.53 9.37 24.91
CA VAL A 17 48.79 10.74 25.35
C VAL A 17 47.55 11.33 26.01
N ILE A 18 47.66 11.62 27.28
CA ILE A 18 46.99 12.66 28.06
C ILE A 18 47.49 14.02 27.54
N PHE A 19 46.63 14.97 27.47
CA PHE A 19 46.70 16.44 27.32
C PHE A 19 45.88 16.91 26.09
N ALA A 20 44.78 17.54 26.37
CA ALA A 20 44.68 18.97 26.55
C ALA A 20 43.23 19.34 26.94
N PHE A 21 43.06 19.65 28.19
CA PHE A 21 42.16 20.73 28.60
C PHE A 21 42.72 22.00 27.98
N VAL A 22 41.88 22.83 27.37
CA VAL A 22 41.90 24.29 27.53
C VAL A 22 41.11 24.94 26.38
N ILE A 23 40.08 25.69 26.76
CA ILE A 23 39.44 26.81 26.10
C ILE A 23 38.47 26.48 24.96
N ALA A 24 37.21 26.23 25.33
CA ALA A 24 36.07 26.79 24.62
C ALA A 24 35.34 27.71 25.61
N ILE A 25 35.88 28.90 25.74
CA ILE A 25 35.16 30.03 26.34
C ILE A 25 34.42 30.76 25.24
N LEU A 26 33.09 30.81 25.44
CA LEU A 26 32.20 31.85 24.97
C LEU A 26 32.11 32.10 23.45
N ASN A 27 31.17 31.41 22.84
CA ASN A 27 30.18 32.12 22.03
C ASN A 27 28.78 31.64 22.44
N LEU A 28 28.29 32.20 23.56
CA LEU A 28 26.88 32.35 23.84
C LEU A 28 26.37 33.44 22.88
N SER A 29 26.20 33.10 21.62
CA SER A 29 25.27 33.84 20.76
C SER A 29 23.92 33.25 21.02
N ALA A 30 23.08 34.05 21.61
CA ALA A 30 21.67 33.95 21.86
C ALA A 30 20.98 32.84 21.05
N MET A 31 20.61 31.73 21.68
CA MET A 31 19.44 30.96 21.29
C MET A 31 18.25 31.89 21.51
N THR A 32 17.93 32.67 20.54
CA THR A 32 16.63 33.31 20.45
C THR A 32 15.60 32.19 20.36
N VAL A 33 14.78 32.08 21.36
CA VAL A 33 13.56 31.29 21.35
C VAL A 33 12.70 31.91 20.25
N TYR A 34 12.75 31.33 19.03
CA TYR A 34 11.82 31.72 17.97
C TYR A 34 10.45 31.15 18.34
N SER A 35 9.64 31.96 18.97
CA SER A 35 8.18 31.88 18.93
C SER A 35 7.74 32.14 17.47
N ALA A 36 6.55 31.67 17.09
CA ALA A 36 5.96 32.04 15.79
C ALA A 36 6.02 33.56 15.64
N GLU A 37 6.71 34.06 14.63
CA GLU A 37 6.82 35.50 14.38
C GLU A 37 5.83 35.88 13.30
N THR A 38 4.92 36.79 13.62
CA THR A 38 4.11 37.51 12.63
C THR A 38 4.86 38.78 12.21
N GLU A 39 5.47 38.80 11.04
CA GLU A 39 5.87 40.05 10.37
C GLU A 39 4.63 40.70 9.76
N LYS A 40 4.15 41.76 10.34
CA LYS A 40 3.08 42.61 9.73
C LYS A 40 3.70 43.37 8.56
N ALA A 41 3.28 43.02 7.34
CA ALA A 41 3.51 43.89 6.20
C ALA A 41 2.73 45.19 6.41
N SER A 42 3.40 46.34 6.26
CA SER A 42 2.82 47.65 6.43
C SER A 42 1.90 47.98 5.25
N GLY A 43 0.59 47.79 5.43
CA GLY A 43 -0.43 48.24 4.47
C GLY A 43 -1.60 47.22 4.37
N GLY A 44 -2.68 47.44 5.09
CA GLY A 44 -3.99 46.92 4.73
C GLY A 44 -4.25 45.43 4.89
N GLY A 45 -4.10 44.85 6.06
CA GLY A 45 -4.67 43.53 6.38
C GLY A 45 -3.96 42.28 5.84
N GLU A 46 -2.84 42.42 5.15
CA GLU A 46 -2.00 41.31 4.64
C GLU A 46 -0.89 40.99 5.64
N SER A 47 -0.59 39.68 5.79
CA SER A 47 0.49 39.23 6.67
C SER A 47 1.19 37.99 6.13
N LEU A 48 2.46 37.85 6.46
CA LEU A 48 3.24 36.66 6.24
C LEU A 48 3.36 35.92 7.58
N VAL A 49 2.84 34.72 7.67
CA VAL A 49 2.91 33.90 8.88
C VAL A 49 3.84 32.71 8.69
N LYS A 50 4.66 32.41 9.68
CA LYS A 50 5.67 31.36 9.65
C LYS A 50 5.37 30.29 10.69
N CYS A 51 5.44 29.05 10.30
CA CYS A 51 5.29 27.90 11.17
C CYS A 51 6.57 27.05 11.13
N ILE A 52 7.19 26.86 12.29
CA ILE A 52 8.46 26.13 12.42
C ILE A 52 8.21 24.88 13.26
N ALA A 53 8.41 23.73 12.66
CA ALA A 53 8.35 22.41 13.30
C ALA A 53 9.74 21.76 13.24
N GLY A 54 10.58 21.99 14.23
CA GLY A 54 11.95 21.51 14.23
C GLY A 54 12.78 22.00 13.05
N GLU A 55 13.17 21.09 12.17
CA GLU A 55 13.89 21.42 10.92
C GLU A 55 12.94 21.73 9.74
N LEU A 56 11.64 21.47 9.86
CA LEU A 56 10.63 21.77 8.83
C LEU A 56 10.08 23.18 9.00
N PHE A 57 10.11 23.95 7.92
CA PHE A 57 9.69 25.34 7.88
C PHE A 57 8.58 25.54 6.85
N ALA A 58 7.49 26.21 7.22
CA ALA A 58 6.41 26.58 6.33
C ALA A 58 6.07 28.08 6.45
N GLU A 59 5.83 28.74 5.32
CA GLU A 59 5.50 30.16 5.26
C GLU A 59 4.21 30.36 4.45
N PHE A 60 3.28 31.13 5.01
CA PHE A 60 1.97 31.38 4.45
C PHE A 60 1.75 32.88 4.26
N TYR A 61 1.27 33.24 3.08
CA TYR A 61 0.72 34.57 2.85
C TYR A 61 -0.76 34.56 3.16
N VAL A 62 -1.17 35.43 4.05
CA VAL A 62 -2.56 35.60 4.53
C VAL A 62 -3.04 36.97 4.07
N ALA A 63 -4.06 36.98 3.23
CA ALA A 63 -4.77 38.19 2.79
C ALA A 63 -6.22 38.19 3.32
N PRO A 64 -6.94 39.31 3.29
CA PRO A 64 -8.34 39.34 3.76
C PRO A 64 -9.28 38.32 3.08
N ASN A 65 -8.91 37.81 1.90
CA ASN A 65 -9.71 36.89 1.09
C ASN A 65 -9.01 35.61 0.70
N SER A 66 -7.78 35.35 1.17
CA SER A 66 -7.02 34.14 0.78
C SER A 66 -5.97 33.72 1.81
N VAL A 67 -5.60 32.43 1.77
CA VAL A 67 -4.37 31.90 2.36
C VAL A 67 -3.64 31.08 1.31
N THR A 68 -2.35 31.33 1.18
CA THR A 68 -1.48 30.66 0.20
C THR A 68 -0.22 30.16 0.90
N LEU A 69 0.13 28.89 0.70
CA LEU A 69 1.44 28.36 1.09
C LEU A 69 2.48 28.90 0.09
N MET A 70 3.42 29.69 0.59
CA MET A 70 4.48 30.33 -0.20
C MET A 70 5.76 29.53 -0.23
N SER A 71 6.09 28.89 0.91
CA SER A 71 7.32 28.11 1.05
C SER A 71 7.12 26.94 1.99
N LEU A 72 7.73 25.81 1.66
CA LEU A 72 7.93 24.67 2.54
C LEU A 72 9.36 24.19 2.34
N ALA A 73 10.14 24.14 3.42
CA ALA A 73 11.57 23.86 3.31
C ALA A 73 12.14 23.10 4.51
N ASP A 74 13.24 22.39 4.25
CA ASP A 74 14.16 21.91 5.26
C ASP A 74 15.10 23.06 5.64
N GLY A 75 14.92 23.60 6.83
CA GLY A 75 15.66 24.76 7.32
C GLY A 75 17.14 24.44 7.62
N LYS A 76 17.48 23.20 7.93
CA LYS A 76 18.84 22.79 8.25
C LYS A 76 19.77 22.77 7.05
N ILE A 77 19.31 22.21 5.94
CA ILE A 77 20.12 22.09 4.70
C ILE A 77 19.66 23.02 3.60
N GLN A 78 18.75 23.95 3.91
CA GLN A 78 18.19 24.94 2.98
C GLN A 78 17.55 24.31 1.72
N LYS A 79 16.91 23.15 1.87
CA LYS A 79 16.24 22.43 0.79
C LYS A 79 14.79 22.89 0.68
N ILE A 80 14.39 23.41 -0.46
CA ILE A 80 13.04 23.94 -0.69
C ILE A 80 12.19 22.87 -1.37
N PHE A 81 11.08 22.46 -0.71
CA PHE A 81 10.07 21.57 -1.28
C PHE A 81 8.95 22.30 -1.99
N VAL A 82 8.52 23.46 -1.50
CA VAL A 82 7.54 24.32 -2.15
C VAL A 82 8.16 25.70 -2.34
N SER A 83 8.21 26.17 -3.59
CA SER A 83 8.75 27.48 -3.98
C SER A 83 7.77 28.29 -4.84
N LYS A 84 6.58 27.78 -5.07
CA LYS A 84 5.53 28.41 -5.86
C LYS A 84 4.25 28.51 -5.06
N PRO A 85 3.48 29.61 -5.18
CA PRO A 85 2.22 29.78 -4.50
C PRO A 85 1.32 28.55 -4.67
N THR A 86 0.86 28.00 -3.56
CA THR A 86 0.10 26.74 -3.51
C THR A 86 -1.13 26.92 -2.63
N PRO A 87 -2.33 26.53 -3.07
CA PRO A 87 -3.51 26.56 -2.22
C PRO A 87 -3.38 25.49 -1.12
N LEU A 88 -4.06 25.71 0.02
CA LEU A 88 -4.15 24.70 1.08
C LEU A 88 -5.17 23.62 0.75
N PHE A 89 -6.29 24.04 0.16
CA PHE A 89 -7.39 23.13 -0.22
C PHE A 89 -8.13 23.65 -1.44
N THR A 90 -8.96 22.76 -2.02
CA THR A 90 -10.03 23.12 -2.97
C THR A 90 -11.29 22.32 -2.60
N LEU A 91 -12.43 22.98 -2.53
CA LEU A 91 -13.74 22.37 -2.39
C LEU A 91 -14.40 22.29 -3.77
N TRP A 92 -15.12 21.22 -4.03
CA TRP A 92 -16.03 21.10 -5.17
C TRP A 92 -17.46 21.08 -4.66
N LEU A 93 -18.22 22.11 -5.02
CA LEU A 93 -19.62 22.30 -4.61
C LEU A 93 -20.52 22.18 -5.83
N ARG A 94 -21.71 21.58 -5.65
CA ARG A 94 -22.67 21.40 -6.71
C ARG A 94 -23.99 22.06 -6.32
N GLN A 95 -24.51 22.92 -7.20
CA GLN A 95 -25.83 23.46 -7.03
C GLN A 95 -26.90 22.41 -7.33
N MET A 96 -27.83 22.18 -6.40
CA MET A 96 -28.76 21.05 -6.41
C MET A 96 -30.16 21.40 -6.93
N ASP A 97 -30.51 22.68 -6.92
CA ASP A 97 -31.84 23.19 -7.34
C ASP A 97 -31.96 23.50 -8.84
N VAL A 98 -30.91 23.18 -9.61
CA VAL A 98 -30.87 23.40 -11.06
C VAL A 98 -30.81 22.06 -11.81
N SER A 99 -31.37 22.02 -13.03
CA SER A 99 -31.38 20.81 -13.85
C SER A 99 -30.00 20.50 -14.45
N ASN A 100 -29.23 21.51 -14.83
CA ASN A 100 -27.87 21.34 -15.35
C ASN A 100 -26.86 21.57 -14.21
N ARG A 101 -26.57 20.53 -13.46
CA ARG A 101 -25.71 20.54 -12.28
C ARG A 101 -24.24 20.54 -12.70
N THR A 102 -23.55 21.64 -12.40
CA THR A 102 -22.11 21.77 -12.58
C THR A 102 -21.42 21.90 -11.23
N ASP A 103 -20.19 21.37 -11.14
CA ASP A 103 -19.38 21.49 -9.93
C ASP A 103 -18.64 22.82 -9.95
N TYR A 104 -18.72 23.57 -8.86
CA TYR A 104 -18.10 24.88 -8.65
C TYR A 104 -16.92 24.77 -7.70
N PRO A 105 -15.69 25.16 -8.10
CA PRO A 105 -14.52 25.09 -7.23
C PRO A 105 -14.39 26.33 -6.35
N VAL A 106 -14.10 26.14 -5.07
CA VAL A 106 -13.68 27.18 -4.12
C VAL A 106 -12.37 26.74 -3.47
N SER A 107 -11.34 27.56 -3.51
CA SER A 107 -10.04 27.21 -2.94
C SER A 107 -9.60 28.17 -1.83
N SER A 108 -8.55 27.83 -1.09
CA SER A 108 -7.99 28.73 -0.09
C SER A 108 -7.41 30.02 -0.66
N THR A 109 -7.17 30.08 -1.97
CA THR A 109 -6.58 31.24 -2.69
C THR A 109 -7.58 32.10 -3.42
N ASN A 110 -8.85 31.66 -3.52
CA ASN A 110 -9.92 32.42 -4.19
C ASN A 110 -11.30 31.98 -3.70
N GLY A 111 -12.29 32.84 -3.92
CA GLY A 111 -13.69 32.55 -3.65
C GLY A 111 -14.16 32.95 -2.23
N TRP A 112 -13.37 33.71 -1.47
CA TRP A 112 -13.71 34.18 -0.11
C TRP A 112 -13.67 35.69 0.02
N ARG A 113 -14.56 36.26 0.83
CA ARG A 113 -14.56 37.69 1.21
C ARG A 113 -13.88 37.96 2.53
N LYS A 114 -13.85 36.95 3.42
CA LYS A 114 -13.28 37.09 4.75
C LYS A 114 -12.47 35.87 5.13
N VAL A 115 -11.19 36.11 5.35
CA VAL A 115 -10.24 35.08 5.78
C VAL A 115 -9.45 35.62 6.97
N SER A 116 -9.16 34.75 7.92
CA SER A 116 -8.32 35.07 9.08
C SER A 116 -7.38 33.93 9.41
N ALA A 117 -6.23 34.28 9.97
CA ALA A 117 -5.29 33.36 10.60
C ALA A 117 -5.16 33.73 12.08
N VAL A 118 -5.34 32.76 12.94
CA VAL A 118 -5.20 32.92 14.39
C VAL A 118 -4.06 32.03 14.85
N GLU A 119 -3.07 32.62 15.50
CA GLU A 119 -1.98 31.86 16.12
C GLU A 119 -2.52 31.06 17.32
N THR A 120 -2.10 29.81 17.45
CA THR A 120 -2.39 28.91 18.54
C THR A 120 -1.13 28.57 19.32
N ALA A 121 -1.24 27.84 20.43
CA ALA A 121 -0.07 27.45 21.22
C ALA A 121 0.97 26.61 20.43
N SER A 122 0.54 25.93 19.35
CA SER A 122 1.38 25.02 18.58
C SER A 122 1.28 25.19 17.06
N GLY A 123 0.74 26.29 16.54
CA GLY A 123 0.60 26.51 15.12
C GLY A 123 -0.43 27.58 14.77
N PHE A 124 -1.32 27.29 13.82
CA PHE A 124 -2.28 28.26 13.30
C PHE A 124 -3.65 27.62 13.07
N GLU A 125 -4.69 28.44 13.22
CA GLU A 125 -6.04 28.18 12.73
C GLU A 125 -6.39 29.18 11.65
N PHE A 126 -6.70 28.69 10.44
CA PHE A 126 -7.16 29.48 9.32
C PHE A 126 -8.67 29.32 9.18
N ARG A 127 -9.38 30.44 9.08
CA ARG A 127 -10.84 30.47 8.91
C ARG A 127 -11.20 31.20 7.63
N PHE A 128 -12.08 30.60 6.84
CA PHE A 128 -12.60 31.10 5.59
C PHE A 128 -14.11 31.26 5.72
N LEU A 129 -14.59 32.46 5.58
CA LEU A 129 -15.97 32.86 5.78
C LEU A 129 -16.45 33.70 4.60
N GLU A 130 -17.77 33.75 4.43
CA GLU A 130 -18.41 34.61 3.43
C GLU A 130 -17.87 34.36 2.01
N PRO A 131 -18.29 33.26 1.34
CA PRO A 131 -17.93 33.02 -0.06
C PRO A 131 -18.27 34.19 -0.97
N GLU A 132 -17.47 34.42 -2.00
CA GLU A 132 -17.68 35.51 -2.99
C GLU A 132 -18.93 35.30 -3.84
N GLU A 133 -19.22 34.00 -4.17
CA GLU A 133 -20.41 33.64 -4.92
C GLU A 133 -21.68 33.94 -4.11
N ALA A 134 -22.51 34.84 -4.64
CA ALA A 134 -23.67 35.35 -3.91
C ALA A 134 -24.72 34.31 -3.52
N THR A 135 -24.80 33.24 -4.29
CA THR A 135 -25.74 32.13 -4.03
C THR A 135 -25.17 31.09 -3.06
N LEU A 136 -23.83 31.06 -2.87
CA LEU A 136 -23.12 30.17 -1.98
C LEU A 136 -23.04 30.77 -0.56
N THR A 137 -24.19 30.82 0.10
CA THR A 137 -24.29 31.35 1.48
C THR A 137 -24.09 30.25 2.52
N ASN A 138 -23.66 30.65 3.73
CA ASN A 138 -23.55 29.76 4.89
C ASN A 138 -22.61 28.56 4.69
N VAL A 139 -21.52 28.76 3.94
CA VAL A 139 -20.40 27.80 3.86
C VAL A 139 -19.19 28.41 4.54
N SER A 140 -18.56 27.67 5.41
CA SER A 140 -17.32 28.06 6.08
C SER A 140 -16.30 26.92 6.08
N VAL A 141 -15.02 27.27 6.17
CA VAL A 141 -13.93 26.29 6.28
C VAL A 141 -13.02 26.67 7.44
N LYS A 142 -12.66 25.68 8.23
CA LYS A 142 -11.65 25.80 9.27
C LYS A 142 -10.52 24.82 8.95
N VAL A 143 -9.29 25.36 8.85
CA VAL A 143 -8.07 24.54 8.70
C VAL A 143 -7.20 24.76 9.93
N VAL A 144 -6.83 23.67 10.59
CA VAL A 144 -5.97 23.69 11.78
C VAL A 144 -4.63 23.10 11.43
N LEU A 145 -3.57 23.84 11.71
CA LEU A 145 -2.17 23.44 11.59
C LEU A 145 -1.55 23.35 12.98
N THR A 146 -0.97 22.20 13.30
CA THR A 146 -0.21 21.97 14.53
C THR A 146 1.22 21.55 14.18
N ALA A 147 2.22 22.16 14.77
CA ALA A 147 3.63 21.86 14.60
C ALA A 147 4.13 20.95 15.73
N ASP A 148 4.74 19.82 15.35
CA ASP A 148 5.54 19.03 16.28
C ASP A 148 7.03 19.29 16.02
N LYS A 149 7.64 20.05 16.92
CA LYS A 149 9.05 20.45 16.82
C LYS A 149 10.02 19.28 17.03
N SER A 150 9.62 18.28 17.82
CA SER A 150 10.46 17.13 18.13
C SER A 150 10.58 16.17 16.94
N GLU A 151 9.51 16.09 16.15
CA GLU A 151 9.39 15.17 15.01
C GLU A 151 9.61 15.86 13.65
N SER A 152 9.85 17.17 13.64
CA SER A 152 9.91 17.97 12.40
C SER A 152 8.71 17.72 11.50
N SER A 153 7.51 17.80 12.07
CA SER A 153 6.26 17.50 11.36
C SER A 153 5.17 18.55 11.59
N LEU A 154 4.34 18.70 10.56
CA LEU A 154 3.16 19.55 10.51
C LEU A 154 1.93 18.67 10.39
N HIS A 155 0.99 18.84 11.32
CA HIS A 155 -0.24 18.07 11.42
C HIS A 155 -1.43 18.96 11.06
N TRP A 156 -2.28 18.48 10.16
CA TRP A 156 -3.32 19.26 9.55
C TRP A 156 -4.70 18.62 9.72
N LYS A 157 -5.70 19.45 10.01
CA LYS A 157 -7.11 19.09 9.98
C LYS A 157 -7.89 20.11 9.17
N ILE A 158 -8.95 19.66 8.51
CA ILE A 158 -9.89 20.51 7.78
C ILE A 158 -11.33 20.13 8.16
N GLU A 159 -12.14 21.14 8.41
CA GLU A 159 -13.58 21.04 8.64
C GLU A 159 -14.28 22.00 7.68
N VAL A 160 -15.36 21.55 7.06
CA VAL A 160 -16.24 22.35 6.20
C VAL A 160 -17.62 22.27 6.77
N GLU A 161 -18.13 23.41 7.22
CA GLU A 161 -19.54 23.59 7.61
C GLU A 161 -20.30 24.10 6.38
N ASN A 162 -21.28 23.35 5.93
CA ASN A 162 -22.10 23.70 4.80
C ASN A 162 -23.57 23.75 5.22
N GLN A 163 -24.09 24.93 5.51
CA GLN A 163 -25.49 25.16 5.81
C GLN A 163 -26.26 25.75 4.62
N SER A 164 -25.73 25.59 3.40
CA SER A 164 -26.38 26.06 2.19
C SER A 164 -27.64 25.24 1.90
N ALA A 165 -28.75 25.92 1.61
CA ALA A 165 -30.00 25.24 1.23
C ALA A 165 -29.94 24.65 -0.18
N ILE A 166 -28.98 25.06 -1.03
CA ILE A 166 -28.94 24.73 -2.46
C ILE A 166 -27.64 24.10 -2.94
N TYR A 167 -26.54 24.18 -2.18
CA TYR A 167 -25.27 23.60 -2.55
C TYR A 167 -24.94 22.35 -1.73
N ALA A 168 -24.56 21.28 -2.43
CA ALA A 168 -23.96 20.09 -1.84
C ALA A 168 -22.43 20.11 -2.00
N LEU A 169 -21.69 19.78 -0.96
CA LEU A 169 -20.26 19.53 -1.01
C LEU A 169 -20.02 18.16 -1.66
N ARG A 170 -19.30 18.15 -2.76
CA ARG A 170 -19.00 16.93 -3.54
C ARG A 170 -17.69 16.29 -3.12
N ASN A 171 -16.61 17.08 -3.16
CA ASN A 171 -15.27 16.63 -2.86
C ASN A 171 -14.49 17.70 -2.08
N VAL A 172 -13.59 17.23 -1.23
CA VAL A 172 -12.57 18.05 -0.56
C VAL A 172 -11.19 17.59 -1.03
N VAL A 173 -10.49 18.46 -1.72
CA VAL A 173 -9.09 18.27 -2.13
C VAL A 173 -8.20 18.81 -1.03
N PHE A 174 -7.62 17.90 -0.23
CA PHE A 174 -6.76 18.22 0.90
C PHE A 174 -5.95 16.97 1.32
N PRO A 175 -4.60 17.04 1.44
CA PRO A 175 -3.76 18.21 1.18
C PRO A 175 -3.66 18.54 -0.30
N TYR A 176 -3.17 19.77 -0.57
CA TYR A 176 -2.79 20.22 -1.90
C TYR A 176 -1.35 20.72 -1.84
N LEU A 177 -0.45 20.14 -2.62
CA LEU A 177 0.96 20.54 -2.68
C LEU A 177 1.47 20.63 -4.12
N ASN A 178 2.24 21.69 -4.40
CA ASN A 178 3.02 21.83 -5.62
C ASN A 178 4.50 21.71 -5.28
N LEU A 179 5.06 20.51 -5.35
CA LEU A 179 6.44 20.26 -4.96
C LEU A 179 7.42 20.62 -6.07
N SER A 180 8.41 21.43 -5.73
CA SER A 180 9.60 21.70 -6.54
C SER A 180 10.50 20.46 -6.56
N ASP A 181 11.31 20.29 -7.61
CA ASP A 181 12.30 19.21 -7.67
C ASP A 181 13.31 19.36 -6.52
N PRO A 182 13.41 18.38 -5.63
CA PRO A 182 14.39 18.43 -4.54
C PRO A 182 15.84 18.17 -5.01
N GLY A 183 16.10 18.13 -6.33
CA GLY A 183 17.37 17.76 -6.96
C GLY A 183 17.56 16.24 -6.96
N LYS A 184 17.76 15.66 -8.15
CA LYS A 184 17.70 14.20 -8.34
C LYS A 184 16.49 13.58 -7.61
N GLY A 185 15.33 14.24 -7.80
CA GLY A 185 14.12 13.94 -7.08
C GLY A 185 13.57 12.55 -7.39
N VAL A 186 13.11 11.89 -6.34
CA VAL A 186 12.44 10.60 -6.39
C VAL A 186 11.06 10.75 -5.74
N ALA A 187 10.03 10.23 -6.38
CA ALA A 187 8.70 10.12 -5.79
C ALA A 187 8.40 8.67 -5.41
N LEU A 188 7.90 8.45 -4.20
CA LEU A 188 7.30 7.21 -3.74
C LEU A 188 5.79 7.36 -3.75
N PHE A 189 5.08 6.40 -4.35
CA PHE A 189 3.62 6.37 -4.38
C PHE A 189 3.08 4.94 -4.18
N PRO A 190 1.83 4.78 -3.68
CA PRO A 190 1.34 3.52 -3.13
C PRO A 190 0.74 2.57 -4.19
N ARG A 191 1.40 2.37 -5.35
CA ARG A 191 1.00 1.37 -6.32
C ARG A 191 1.54 0.00 -5.90
N GLY A 192 0.67 -0.99 -5.73
CA GLY A 192 1.07 -2.33 -5.32
C GLY A 192 1.85 -2.33 -4.00
N PRO A 193 3.11 -2.84 -3.98
CA PRO A 193 3.93 -2.86 -2.77
C PRO A 193 4.53 -1.49 -2.40
N GLY A 194 4.36 -0.50 -3.23
CA GLY A 194 5.03 0.77 -3.30
C GLY A 194 5.91 0.85 -4.54
N GLU A 195 5.93 1.99 -5.18
CA GLU A 195 6.71 2.25 -6.39
C GLU A 195 7.47 3.56 -6.26
N VAL A 196 8.74 3.54 -6.66
CA VAL A 196 9.58 4.74 -6.74
C VAL A 196 9.89 5.06 -8.19
N GLN A 197 9.79 6.35 -8.53
CA GLN A 197 10.20 6.85 -9.83
C GLN A 197 11.09 8.07 -9.70
N GLN A 198 12.15 8.08 -10.49
CA GLN A 198 13.06 9.21 -10.61
C GLN A 198 12.59 10.14 -11.74
N ASN A 199 13.05 11.39 -11.70
CA ASN A 199 12.81 12.36 -12.77
C ASN A 199 11.34 12.66 -13.07
N VAL A 200 10.44 12.45 -12.10
CA VAL A 200 9.00 12.73 -12.24
C VAL A 200 8.67 14.21 -12.42
N TRP A 201 9.61 15.10 -12.16
CA TRP A 201 9.49 16.55 -12.43
C TRP A 201 9.79 16.92 -13.89
N SER A 202 10.31 15.97 -14.68
CA SER A 202 10.54 16.15 -16.11
C SER A 202 9.61 15.23 -16.91
N GLY A 203 9.09 15.70 -18.04
CA GLY A 203 8.19 14.92 -18.88
C GLY A 203 6.74 14.86 -18.36
N ASP A 204 5.98 13.90 -18.86
CA ASP A 204 4.56 13.74 -18.58
C ASP A 204 4.32 12.61 -17.55
N PHE A 205 4.61 12.91 -16.29
CA PHE A 205 4.31 11.97 -15.21
C PHE A 205 2.90 12.19 -14.67
N HIS A 206 2.14 11.11 -14.57
CA HIS A 206 0.84 11.08 -13.92
C HIS A 206 0.60 9.74 -13.23
N TYR A 207 0.34 9.80 -11.93
CA TYR A 207 -0.20 8.69 -11.15
C TYR A 207 -1.56 9.11 -10.60
N HIS A 208 -2.58 8.26 -10.83
CA HIS A 208 -3.90 8.39 -10.22
C HIS A 208 -4.26 7.08 -9.54
N GLY A 209 -4.49 7.15 -8.23
CA GLY A 209 -4.80 6.00 -7.39
C GLY A 209 -6.14 6.16 -6.68
N ASN A 210 -7.01 5.15 -6.82
CA ASN A 210 -8.27 5.08 -6.08
C ASN A 210 -8.07 4.23 -4.83
N TYR A 211 -8.10 4.87 -3.67
CA TYR A 211 -7.89 4.22 -2.38
C TYR A 211 -9.24 3.87 -1.70
N PRO A 212 -9.31 2.70 -1.05
CA PRO A 212 -8.33 1.61 -1.06
C PRO A 212 -8.47 0.70 -2.29
N GLY A 213 -7.35 0.14 -2.72
CA GLY A 213 -7.34 -0.81 -3.83
C GLY A 213 -5.92 -1.28 -4.15
N GLY A 214 -5.78 -2.23 -5.06
CA GLY A 214 -4.47 -2.77 -5.45
C GLY A 214 -3.53 -1.75 -6.10
N TRP A 215 -4.09 -0.76 -6.77
CA TRP A 215 -3.37 0.33 -7.44
C TRP A 215 -3.12 1.55 -6.56
N CYS A 216 -3.74 1.59 -5.36
CA CYS A 216 -3.53 2.57 -4.31
C CYS A 216 -3.73 1.89 -2.96
N SER A 217 -2.68 1.23 -2.49
CA SER A 217 -2.73 0.29 -1.37
C SER A 217 -2.60 0.94 0.01
N MET A 218 -2.01 2.13 0.09
CA MET A 218 -1.67 2.85 1.32
C MET A 218 -2.01 4.34 1.18
N GLN A 219 -2.11 5.05 2.31
CA GLN A 219 -2.55 6.44 2.37
C GLN A 219 -1.39 7.44 2.49
N PHE A 220 -0.24 7.16 1.90
CA PHE A 220 0.87 8.10 1.93
C PHE A 220 1.65 8.11 0.63
N VAL A 221 2.37 9.21 0.44
CA VAL A 221 3.34 9.42 -0.62
C VAL A 221 4.59 10.08 -0.02
N ALA A 222 5.70 10.05 -0.73
CA ALA A 222 6.89 10.79 -0.33
C ALA A 222 7.64 11.32 -1.54
N ALA A 223 8.32 12.45 -1.36
CA ALA A 223 9.24 13.00 -2.33
C ALA A 223 10.58 13.26 -1.64
N TYR A 224 11.68 12.77 -2.19
CA TYR A 224 12.99 12.91 -1.57
C TYR A 224 14.11 13.06 -2.61
N SER A 225 15.25 13.56 -2.15
CA SER A 225 16.47 13.68 -2.95
C SER A 225 17.29 12.39 -2.88
N ALA A 226 17.80 11.92 -4.01
CA ALA A 226 18.77 10.82 -4.08
C ALA A 226 20.23 11.29 -3.92
N ASP A 227 20.47 12.51 -3.43
CA ASP A 227 21.80 13.09 -3.20
C ASP A 227 22.48 12.46 -1.95
N GLN A 228 23.76 12.81 -1.73
CA GLN A 228 24.55 12.33 -0.56
C GLN A 228 23.99 12.76 0.79
N ASN A 229 23.26 13.89 0.84
CA ASN A 229 22.55 14.38 2.01
C ASN A 229 21.04 14.32 1.72
N PRO A 230 20.43 13.13 1.80
CA PRO A 230 19.04 12.99 1.43
C PRO A 230 18.14 13.80 2.37
N SER A 231 17.22 14.56 1.77
CA SER A 231 16.12 15.21 2.47
C SER A 231 14.83 14.84 1.75
N GLY A 232 13.85 14.43 2.51
CA GLY A 232 12.56 14.00 1.99
C GLY A 232 11.39 14.59 2.75
N LEU A 233 10.30 14.78 2.05
CA LEU A 233 9.00 15.15 2.60
C LEU A 233 8.06 13.94 2.51
N TYR A 234 7.63 13.45 3.65
CA TYR A 234 6.55 12.50 3.82
C TYR A 234 5.21 13.23 3.86
N ILE A 235 4.20 12.72 3.15
CA ILE A 235 2.85 13.26 3.08
C ILE A 235 1.90 12.10 3.32
N GLY A 236 1.37 11.99 4.54
CA GLY A 236 0.46 10.92 4.94
C GLY A 236 -0.93 11.44 5.26
N TYR A 237 -1.94 10.69 4.85
CA TYR A 237 -3.32 10.90 5.27
C TYR A 237 -3.64 9.84 6.34
N HIS A 238 -3.46 10.20 7.59
CA HIS A 238 -3.59 9.29 8.74
C HIS A 238 -5.06 9.12 9.14
N ASN A 239 -5.81 8.43 8.29
CA ASN A 239 -7.23 8.14 8.52
C ASN A 239 -7.40 6.71 9.03
N PRO A 240 -7.81 6.50 10.30
CA PRO A 240 -7.82 5.18 10.93
C PRO A 240 -8.91 4.23 10.40
N THR A 241 -9.86 4.72 9.61
CA THR A 241 -10.91 3.89 8.99
C THR A 241 -10.69 3.65 7.50
N GLY A 242 -9.68 4.32 6.91
CA GLY A 242 -9.36 4.15 5.49
C GLY A 242 -10.47 4.65 4.56
N SER A 243 -11.07 5.82 4.85
CA SER A 243 -12.14 6.40 4.02
C SER A 243 -11.72 6.50 2.55
N THR A 244 -12.69 6.31 1.66
CA THR A 244 -12.51 6.41 0.20
C THR A 244 -11.90 7.76 -0.18
N LYS A 245 -10.87 7.73 -1.02
CA LYS A 245 -10.21 8.92 -1.57
C LYS A 245 -9.46 8.60 -2.86
N HIS A 246 -9.07 9.65 -3.57
CA HIS A 246 -8.17 9.57 -4.73
C HIS A 246 -6.84 10.22 -4.37
N ILE A 247 -5.73 9.65 -4.83
CA ILE A 247 -4.40 10.25 -4.75
C ILE A 247 -3.98 10.56 -6.18
N ASP A 248 -3.83 11.83 -6.50
CA ASP A 248 -3.37 12.29 -7.82
C ASP A 248 -2.01 12.96 -7.69
N ILE A 249 -1.04 12.44 -8.43
CA ILE A 249 0.32 12.97 -8.51
C ILE A 249 0.61 13.24 -9.97
N ARG A 250 0.79 14.53 -10.30
CA ARG A 250 0.96 14.94 -11.69
C ARG A 250 2.05 15.98 -11.84
N ASN A 251 2.90 15.80 -12.83
CA ASN A 251 3.81 16.86 -13.27
C ASN A 251 3.00 17.91 -14.03
N ILE A 252 3.00 19.14 -13.53
CA ILE A 252 2.31 20.27 -14.17
C ILE A 252 3.26 21.43 -14.43
N ALA A 253 3.01 22.19 -15.50
CA ALA A 253 3.68 23.43 -15.77
C ALA A 253 2.99 24.58 -15.03
N LEU A 254 3.74 25.37 -14.28
CA LEU A 254 3.31 26.65 -13.70
C LEU A 254 3.98 27.79 -14.49
N GLY A 255 3.25 28.34 -15.47
CA GLY A 255 3.81 29.32 -16.39
C GLY A 255 4.76 28.68 -17.41
N LYS A 256 5.69 29.53 -17.97
CA LYS A 256 6.54 29.10 -19.09
C LYS A 256 7.80 28.32 -18.66
N GLU A 257 8.28 28.50 -17.45
CA GLU A 257 9.62 28.05 -17.04
C GLU A 257 9.66 27.13 -15.80
N ALA A 258 8.55 26.96 -15.07
CA ALA A 258 8.52 26.16 -13.86
C ALA A 258 7.63 24.92 -14.01
N ARG A 259 8.18 23.77 -13.68
CA ARG A 259 7.41 22.52 -13.49
C ARG A 259 7.42 22.13 -12.03
N VAL A 260 6.29 21.63 -11.56
CA VAL A 260 6.11 21.14 -10.20
C VAL A 260 5.43 19.78 -10.22
N LEU A 261 5.65 19.00 -9.19
CA LEU A 261 4.89 17.79 -8.93
C LEU A 261 3.68 18.16 -8.06
N LYS A 262 2.51 18.28 -8.68
CA LYS A 262 1.27 18.45 -7.94
C LYS A 262 0.90 17.14 -7.25
N ILE A 263 0.71 17.20 -5.94
CA ILE A 263 0.23 16.08 -5.12
C ILE A 263 -1.05 16.52 -4.42
N VAL A 264 -2.13 15.80 -4.66
CA VAL A 264 -3.42 16.06 -4.01
C VAL A 264 -4.07 14.76 -3.55
N PHE A 265 -4.77 14.84 -2.41
CA PHE A 265 -5.67 13.80 -1.96
C PHE A 265 -7.07 14.37 -2.05
N GLU A 266 -7.94 13.71 -2.79
CA GLU A 266 -9.31 14.12 -3.03
C GLU A 266 -10.26 13.15 -2.32
N THR A 267 -11.03 13.67 -1.38
CA THR A 267 -11.95 12.90 -0.56
C THR A 267 -13.39 13.24 -0.93
N PRO A 268 -14.18 12.29 -1.47
CA PRO A 268 -15.61 12.50 -1.66
C PRO A 268 -16.32 12.74 -0.33
N ALA A 269 -17.20 13.72 -0.30
CA ALA A 269 -17.97 14.02 0.90
C ALA A 269 -19.09 12.98 1.11
N ALA A 270 -19.43 12.73 2.36
CA ALA A 270 -20.63 11.98 2.72
C ALA A 270 -21.88 12.80 2.37
N ASN A 271 -22.97 12.13 1.99
CA ASN A 271 -24.21 12.77 1.53
C ASN A 271 -24.00 13.79 0.39
N PHE A 272 -23.08 13.48 -0.49
CA PHE A 272 -22.65 14.34 -1.60
C PHE A 272 -23.76 14.74 -2.59
N ASP A 273 -24.92 14.13 -2.48
CA ASP A 273 -26.13 14.37 -3.27
C ASP A 273 -27.17 15.27 -2.54
N THR A 274 -26.83 15.77 -1.35
CA THR A 274 -27.76 16.51 -0.48
C THR A 274 -27.15 17.87 -0.14
N ALA A 275 -27.89 18.95 -0.43
CA ALA A 275 -27.47 20.29 -0.03
C ALA A 275 -27.32 20.40 1.50
N GLY A 276 -26.34 21.19 1.94
CA GLY A 276 -26.10 21.39 3.36
C GLY A 276 -25.34 20.26 4.06
N ASN A 277 -24.65 19.40 3.30
CA ASN A 277 -23.79 18.37 3.89
C ASN A 277 -22.43 18.92 4.31
N ASP A 278 -22.01 18.56 5.52
CA ASP A 278 -20.74 18.94 6.12
C ASP A 278 -19.61 17.95 5.76
N PHE A 279 -18.40 18.37 6.07
CA PHE A 279 -17.22 17.50 6.00
C PHE A 279 -16.29 17.76 7.19
N SER A 280 -15.83 16.70 7.80
CA SER A 280 -14.74 16.73 8.77
C SER A 280 -13.74 15.62 8.44
N LEU A 281 -12.48 15.99 8.36
CA LEU A 281 -11.40 15.05 8.07
C LEU A 281 -11.28 14.05 9.23
N ASN A 282 -11.52 12.78 8.95
CA ASN A 282 -11.35 11.70 9.91
C ASN A 282 -9.85 11.37 10.07
N GLY A 283 -9.27 11.71 11.21
CA GLY A 283 -7.82 11.64 11.44
C GLY A 283 -7.13 12.97 11.12
N GLU A 284 -5.97 12.90 10.47
CA GLU A 284 -5.17 14.08 10.15
C GLU A 284 -4.31 13.85 8.89
N VAL A 285 -3.86 14.94 8.26
CA VAL A 285 -2.79 14.90 7.27
C VAL A 285 -1.48 15.28 7.95
N VAL A 286 -0.43 14.54 7.68
CA VAL A 286 0.90 14.76 8.25
C VAL A 286 1.90 15.05 7.15
N TRP A 287 2.59 16.19 7.26
CA TRP A 287 3.79 16.50 6.49
C TRP A 287 4.98 16.35 7.43
N LYS A 288 5.90 15.46 7.11
CA LYS A 288 7.06 15.21 7.98
C LYS A 288 8.35 15.20 7.18
N LEU A 289 9.33 15.92 7.70
CA LEU A 289 10.69 15.87 7.19
C LEU A 289 11.35 14.55 7.58
N PHE A 290 12.06 13.93 6.65
CA PHE A 290 12.85 12.73 6.94
C PHE A 290 14.21 12.73 6.22
N ARG A 291 15.10 11.89 6.70
CA ARG A 291 16.40 11.61 6.10
C ARG A 291 16.40 10.17 5.60
N GLY A 292 16.82 9.96 4.36
CA GLY A 292 16.88 8.63 3.78
C GLY A 292 16.04 8.49 2.52
N ASP A 293 15.33 7.37 2.40
CA ASP A 293 14.65 6.95 1.18
C ASP A 293 13.22 6.42 1.45
N TRP A 294 12.69 5.63 0.52
CA TRP A 294 11.37 5.00 0.62
C TRP A 294 11.16 4.20 1.92
N PHE A 295 12.26 3.60 2.46
CA PHE A 295 12.16 2.78 3.66
C PHE A 295 11.84 3.63 4.89
N ASP A 296 12.49 4.80 5.04
CA ASP A 296 12.23 5.73 6.14
C ASP A 296 10.80 6.27 6.08
N ALA A 297 10.33 6.63 4.88
CA ALA A 297 8.94 7.03 4.67
C ALA A 297 7.95 5.93 5.06
N ALA A 298 8.23 4.67 4.69
CA ALA A 298 7.41 3.52 5.06
C ALA A 298 7.42 3.28 6.59
N LYS A 299 8.55 3.48 7.28
CA LYS A 299 8.65 3.34 8.75
C LYS A 299 7.90 4.45 9.48
N ILE A 300 7.85 5.67 8.94
CA ILE A 300 6.98 6.74 9.48
C ILE A 300 5.52 6.29 9.42
N TYR A 301 5.06 5.82 8.26
CA TYR A 301 3.69 5.34 8.11
C TYR A 301 3.40 4.14 9.01
N ARG A 302 4.32 3.15 9.10
CA ARG A 302 4.18 2.00 9.99
C ARG A 302 3.95 2.42 11.45
N SER A 303 4.71 3.42 11.93
CA SER A 303 4.60 3.86 13.32
C SER A 303 3.18 4.36 13.68
N TRP A 304 2.50 4.98 12.74
CA TRP A 304 1.10 5.38 12.87
C TRP A 304 0.15 4.17 12.72
N VAL A 305 0.32 3.36 11.67
CA VAL A 305 -0.53 2.20 11.40
C VAL A 305 -0.64 1.28 12.59
N VAL A 306 0.48 0.93 13.20
CA VAL A 306 0.54 0.00 14.34
C VAL A 306 -0.19 0.55 15.56
N ARG A 307 -0.29 1.87 15.73
CA ARG A 307 -0.98 2.47 16.87
C ARG A 307 -2.47 2.74 16.63
N GLU A 308 -2.84 3.15 15.42
CA GLU A 308 -4.12 3.83 15.21
C GLU A 308 -5.00 3.22 14.13
N ALA A 309 -4.43 2.51 13.14
CA ALA A 309 -5.21 1.95 12.05
C ALA A 309 -6.13 0.82 12.55
N LYS A 310 -7.44 0.95 12.31
CA LYS A 310 -8.44 -0.04 12.77
C LYS A 310 -8.30 -1.40 12.09
N TRP A 311 -7.62 -1.44 10.94
CA TRP A 311 -7.36 -2.69 10.20
C TRP A 311 -6.07 -3.39 10.61
N TYR A 312 -5.22 -2.79 11.44
CA TYR A 312 -4.06 -3.49 11.97
C TYR A 312 -4.50 -4.49 13.05
N PRO A 313 -4.04 -5.74 13.01
CA PRO A 313 -4.38 -6.71 14.05
C PRO A 313 -3.70 -6.35 15.38
N HIS A 314 -4.49 -6.21 16.43
CA HIS A 314 -4.03 -5.86 17.78
C HIS A 314 -4.45 -6.91 18.81
N GLY A 315 -3.85 -6.84 20.02
CA GLY A 315 -4.20 -7.65 21.18
C GLY A 315 -4.00 -9.14 20.90
N GLU A 316 -5.02 -9.95 21.25
CA GLU A 316 -4.98 -11.41 21.08
C GLU A 316 -4.71 -11.89 19.64
N LYS A 317 -5.02 -11.05 18.63
CA LYS A 317 -4.80 -11.39 17.23
C LYS A 317 -3.36 -11.20 16.76
N PHE A 318 -2.56 -10.41 17.48
CA PHE A 318 -1.16 -10.15 17.12
C PHE A 318 -0.32 -10.05 18.38
N LYS A 319 0.38 -11.14 18.69
CA LYS A 319 1.17 -11.28 19.91
C LYS A 319 2.60 -11.73 19.57
N ASP A 320 3.58 -11.12 20.21
CA ASP A 320 5.00 -11.45 20.04
C ASP A 320 5.46 -11.38 18.56
N GLY A 321 4.94 -10.38 17.81
CA GLY A 321 5.21 -10.22 16.40
C GLY A 321 4.50 -11.21 15.48
N LEU A 322 3.74 -12.16 16.02
CA LEU A 322 3.07 -13.21 15.25
C LEU A 322 1.56 -13.02 15.23
N ARG A 323 0.97 -13.14 14.05
CA ARG A 323 -0.46 -13.19 13.86
C ARG A 323 -1.03 -14.53 14.36
N GLN A 324 -1.90 -14.50 15.40
CA GLN A 324 -2.41 -15.68 16.09
C GLN A 324 -3.58 -16.33 15.36
N ASP A 325 -4.46 -15.55 14.76
CA ASP A 325 -5.71 -16.03 14.14
C ASP A 325 -5.57 -16.46 12.66
N THR A 326 -4.35 -16.39 12.10
CA THR A 326 -4.01 -17.05 10.83
C THR A 326 -3.58 -18.49 11.08
N PRO A 327 -4.17 -19.49 10.39
CA PRO A 327 -3.84 -20.91 10.61
C PRO A 327 -2.35 -21.19 10.46
N GLU A 328 -1.83 -22.05 11.33
CA GLU A 328 -0.42 -22.44 11.32
C GLU A 328 0.03 -23.03 9.98
N TRP A 329 -0.79 -23.89 9.37
CA TRP A 329 -0.46 -24.45 8.07
C TRP A 329 -0.20 -23.37 7.01
N MET A 330 -0.97 -22.28 7.01
CA MET A 330 -0.80 -21.19 6.07
C MET A 330 0.47 -20.38 6.34
N ARG A 331 0.78 -20.12 7.60
CA ARG A 331 2.06 -19.47 7.98
C ARG A 331 3.28 -20.32 7.64
N ASN A 332 3.11 -21.65 7.63
CA ASN A 332 4.17 -22.62 7.33
C ASN A 332 4.30 -22.98 5.85
N LEU A 333 3.45 -22.44 4.98
CA LEU A 333 3.63 -22.60 3.54
C LEU A 333 4.76 -21.73 2.99
N ASP A 334 5.48 -22.30 2.03
CA ASP A 334 6.53 -21.59 1.29
C ASP A 334 6.21 -21.45 -0.19
N VAL A 335 5.26 -22.25 -0.71
CA VAL A 335 4.99 -22.30 -2.14
C VAL A 335 3.51 -22.50 -2.45
N TRP A 336 3.05 -21.81 -3.50
CA TRP A 336 1.70 -21.90 -4.04
C TRP A 336 1.72 -22.33 -5.50
N VAL A 337 0.77 -23.18 -5.85
CA VAL A 337 0.47 -23.57 -7.22
C VAL A 337 -0.94 -23.12 -7.59
N MET A 338 -1.14 -22.80 -8.86
CA MET A 338 -2.45 -22.42 -9.42
C MET A 338 -2.74 -23.23 -10.67
N THR A 339 -3.96 -23.70 -10.80
CA THR A 339 -4.48 -24.20 -12.07
C THR A 339 -6.00 -24.16 -12.09
N SER A 340 -6.58 -24.43 -13.24
CA SER A 340 -8.04 -24.47 -13.45
C SER A 340 -8.45 -25.79 -14.11
N GLY A 341 -9.69 -26.20 -13.93
CA GLY A 341 -10.22 -27.39 -14.61
C GLY A 341 -10.99 -28.31 -13.68
N SER A 342 -11.35 -29.49 -14.24
CA SER A 342 -12.04 -30.54 -13.52
C SER A 342 -11.13 -31.26 -12.51
N PRO A 343 -11.68 -31.92 -11.49
CA PRO A 343 -10.89 -32.75 -10.57
C PRO A 343 -9.98 -33.76 -11.27
N GLN A 344 -10.46 -34.39 -12.32
CA GLN A 344 -9.73 -35.41 -13.07
C GLN A 344 -8.47 -34.86 -13.77
N GLU A 345 -8.54 -33.59 -14.23
CA GLU A 345 -7.40 -32.91 -14.87
C GLU A 345 -6.42 -32.34 -13.85
N VAL A 346 -6.92 -31.81 -12.78
CA VAL A 346 -6.17 -30.97 -11.84
C VAL A 346 -5.41 -31.82 -10.80
N VAL A 347 -6.07 -32.83 -10.21
CA VAL A 347 -5.51 -33.59 -9.08
C VAL A 347 -4.17 -34.25 -9.42
N PRO A 348 -4.01 -34.98 -10.53
CA PRO A 348 -2.73 -35.61 -10.86
C PRO A 348 -1.58 -34.61 -11.02
N ARG A 349 -1.83 -33.48 -11.67
CA ARG A 349 -0.83 -32.43 -11.95
C ARG A 349 -0.35 -31.76 -10.66
N VAL A 350 -1.27 -31.43 -9.77
CA VAL A 350 -0.94 -30.77 -8.49
C VAL A 350 -0.22 -31.74 -7.53
N LYS A 351 -0.61 -33.02 -7.49
CA LYS A 351 0.08 -34.06 -6.72
C LYS A 351 1.52 -34.27 -7.23
N GLU A 352 1.72 -34.29 -8.53
CA GLU A 352 3.08 -34.42 -9.11
C GLU A 352 3.92 -33.19 -8.80
N PHE A 353 3.36 -31.97 -8.91
CA PHE A 353 4.06 -30.76 -8.50
C PHE A 353 4.50 -30.83 -7.02
N ARG A 354 3.59 -31.21 -6.10
CA ARG A 354 3.91 -31.36 -4.68
C ARG A 354 5.04 -32.37 -4.46
N LYS A 355 4.98 -33.51 -5.15
CA LYS A 355 6.02 -34.54 -5.08
C LYS A 355 7.37 -34.02 -5.55
N LEU A 356 7.39 -33.32 -6.69
CA LEU A 356 8.63 -32.76 -7.28
C LEU A 356 9.25 -31.68 -6.37
N ILE A 357 8.46 -30.82 -5.75
CA ILE A 357 8.95 -29.75 -4.87
C ILE A 357 9.40 -30.29 -3.50
N ASP A 358 8.83 -31.41 -3.06
CA ASP A 358 9.09 -32.07 -1.77
C ASP A 358 8.82 -31.13 -0.56
N ALA A 359 7.72 -30.36 -0.64
CA ALA A 359 7.25 -29.48 0.42
C ALA A 359 5.72 -29.39 0.40
N PRO A 360 5.05 -29.04 1.51
CA PRO A 360 3.62 -28.69 1.51
C PRO A 360 3.33 -27.56 0.52
N VAL A 361 2.17 -27.64 -0.16
CA VAL A 361 1.79 -26.72 -1.24
C VAL A 361 0.43 -26.11 -0.97
N GLY A 362 0.30 -24.79 -1.10
CA GLY A 362 -1.00 -24.15 -1.23
C GLY A 362 -1.49 -24.25 -2.68
N PHE A 363 -2.73 -24.61 -2.86
CA PHE A 363 -3.33 -24.75 -4.19
C PHE A 363 -4.51 -23.82 -4.40
N HIS A 364 -4.35 -22.85 -5.27
CA HIS A 364 -5.39 -21.93 -5.70
C HIS A 364 -6.12 -22.52 -6.90
N TRP A 365 -7.36 -22.94 -6.71
CA TRP A 365 -8.14 -23.66 -7.70
C TRP A 365 -9.18 -22.77 -8.36
N TYR A 366 -8.98 -22.46 -9.65
CA TYR A 366 -9.94 -21.76 -10.51
C TYR A 366 -10.87 -22.76 -11.21
N ASN A 367 -12.07 -22.30 -11.60
CA ASN A 367 -13.06 -23.09 -12.34
C ASN A 367 -13.38 -24.46 -11.71
N TRP A 368 -13.38 -24.54 -10.37
CA TRP A 368 -13.86 -25.68 -9.61
C TRP A 368 -15.38 -25.88 -9.70
N HIS A 369 -16.12 -24.82 -10.10
CA HIS A 369 -17.57 -24.71 -10.27
C HIS A 369 -17.98 -25.02 -11.70
N GLN A 370 -19.30 -25.14 -11.93
CA GLN A 370 -19.86 -25.44 -13.25
C GLN A 370 -20.14 -24.20 -14.09
N ILE A 371 -20.30 -23.02 -13.47
CA ILE A 371 -20.53 -21.77 -14.19
C ILE A 371 -19.25 -21.32 -14.92
N PRO A 372 -19.36 -20.55 -16.03
CA PRO A 372 -18.20 -19.97 -16.68
C PRO A 372 -17.48 -18.97 -15.77
N PHE A 373 -16.23 -18.68 -16.06
CA PHE A 373 -15.45 -17.65 -15.35
C PHE A 373 -15.94 -16.25 -15.75
N ASP A 374 -16.05 -15.34 -14.78
CA ASP A 374 -16.62 -13.99 -14.95
C ASP A 374 -18.02 -13.97 -15.57
N ASN A 375 -18.83 -14.98 -15.22
CA ASN A 375 -20.21 -15.10 -15.66
C ASN A 375 -21.04 -15.84 -14.59
N ASP A 376 -22.35 -15.61 -14.57
CA ASP A 376 -23.30 -16.27 -13.66
C ASP A 376 -22.96 -16.09 -12.15
N TYR A 377 -22.10 -15.13 -11.77
CA TYR A 377 -21.79 -14.88 -10.34
C TYR A 377 -23.05 -14.41 -9.59
N PRO A 378 -23.20 -14.79 -8.30
CA PRO A 378 -22.34 -15.65 -7.46
C PRO A 378 -22.80 -17.12 -7.35
N HIS A 379 -23.35 -17.70 -8.39
CA HIS A 379 -24.03 -19.01 -8.37
C HIS A 379 -23.04 -20.17 -8.56
N TYR A 380 -22.08 -20.29 -7.67
CA TYR A 380 -20.97 -21.26 -7.76
C TYR A 380 -21.38 -22.72 -7.57
N PHE A 381 -22.54 -22.98 -6.97
CA PHE A 381 -23.01 -24.37 -6.73
C PHE A 381 -24.11 -24.78 -7.71
N PRO A 382 -24.13 -26.05 -8.08
CA PRO A 382 -23.27 -27.15 -7.61
C PRO A 382 -21.83 -27.03 -8.12
N ALA A 383 -20.87 -27.56 -7.32
CA ALA A 383 -19.49 -27.73 -7.75
C ALA A 383 -19.38 -28.76 -8.90
N LYS A 384 -18.21 -28.85 -9.53
CA LYS A 384 -17.90 -29.93 -10.47
C LYS A 384 -17.95 -31.29 -9.78
N THR A 385 -18.32 -32.33 -10.51
CA THR A 385 -18.43 -33.69 -10.01
C THR A 385 -17.12 -34.13 -9.34
N ASN A 386 -17.21 -34.77 -8.18
CA ASN A 386 -16.09 -35.22 -7.34
C ASN A 386 -15.18 -34.11 -6.79
N PHE A 387 -15.68 -32.87 -6.70
CA PHE A 387 -14.86 -31.77 -6.15
C PHE A 387 -14.48 -31.99 -4.70
N ALA A 388 -15.42 -32.39 -3.83
CA ALA A 388 -15.16 -32.60 -2.41
C ALA A 388 -14.21 -33.80 -2.18
N GLU A 389 -14.33 -34.85 -2.94
CA GLU A 389 -13.43 -36.02 -2.89
C GLU A 389 -12.02 -35.62 -3.33
N ALA A 390 -11.91 -34.83 -4.38
CA ALA A 390 -10.63 -34.30 -4.86
C ALA A 390 -9.95 -33.38 -3.83
N VAL A 391 -10.73 -32.54 -3.16
CA VAL A 391 -10.23 -31.72 -2.03
C VAL A 391 -9.67 -32.61 -0.93
N ALA A 392 -10.43 -33.65 -0.53
CA ALA A 392 -9.99 -34.57 0.51
C ALA A 392 -8.73 -35.36 0.10
N GLU A 393 -8.63 -35.77 -1.16
CA GLU A 393 -7.45 -36.48 -1.70
C GLU A 393 -6.22 -35.58 -1.70
N LEU A 394 -6.33 -34.35 -2.18
CA LEU A 394 -5.23 -33.39 -2.22
C LEU A 394 -4.71 -33.07 -0.82
N GLN A 395 -5.62 -32.84 0.13
CA GLN A 395 -5.25 -32.48 1.50
C GLN A 395 -4.58 -33.64 2.28
N LYS A 396 -4.89 -34.89 1.93
CA LYS A 396 -4.13 -36.07 2.44
C LYS A 396 -2.69 -36.13 1.91
N ASN A 397 -2.38 -35.40 0.86
CA ASN A 397 -1.06 -35.31 0.23
C ASN A 397 -0.37 -33.95 0.52
N ASP A 398 -0.67 -33.27 1.62
CA ASP A 398 -0.13 -31.98 2.03
C ASP A 398 -0.33 -30.87 0.99
N VAL A 399 -1.45 -30.89 0.28
CA VAL A 399 -1.89 -29.83 -0.63
C VAL A 399 -3.10 -29.13 -0.02
N TYR A 400 -2.94 -27.88 0.36
CA TYR A 400 -3.98 -27.10 1.01
C TYR A 400 -4.82 -26.36 -0.04
N VAL A 401 -6.06 -26.80 -0.22
CA VAL A 401 -6.93 -26.32 -1.29
C VAL A 401 -7.64 -25.03 -0.92
N MET A 402 -7.55 -24.06 -1.84
CA MET A 402 -8.16 -22.73 -1.76
C MET A 402 -8.90 -22.42 -3.09
N PRO A 403 -10.22 -22.62 -3.16
CA PRO A 403 -11.01 -22.27 -4.34
C PRO A 403 -11.23 -20.76 -4.45
N TYR A 404 -11.37 -20.29 -5.68
CA TYR A 404 -11.75 -18.93 -6.08
C TYR A 404 -13.23 -18.68 -5.93
N ILE A 405 -13.60 -17.53 -5.36
CA ILE A 405 -14.94 -16.91 -5.53
C ILE A 405 -14.77 -15.40 -5.71
N ASN A 406 -15.78 -14.73 -6.29
CA ASN A 406 -15.84 -13.27 -6.33
C ASN A 406 -16.61 -12.73 -5.12
N GLY A 407 -16.08 -11.71 -4.46
CA GLY A 407 -16.66 -11.08 -3.25
C GLY A 407 -17.34 -9.74 -3.51
N ARG A 408 -17.58 -9.37 -4.79
CA ARG A 408 -18.03 -8.04 -5.18
C ARG A 408 -19.23 -8.04 -6.14
N LEU A 409 -19.37 -9.06 -7.00
CA LEU A 409 -20.12 -8.95 -8.22
C LEU A 409 -21.32 -9.92 -8.28
N TRP A 410 -22.40 -9.46 -8.92
CA TRP A 410 -23.57 -10.26 -9.25
C TRP A 410 -23.96 -10.05 -10.71
N ASP A 411 -24.19 -11.14 -11.46
CA ASP A 411 -24.60 -11.11 -12.85
C ASP A 411 -25.98 -10.44 -12.99
N THR A 412 -26.09 -9.47 -13.90
CA THR A 412 -27.33 -8.68 -14.06
C THR A 412 -28.43 -9.38 -14.87
N ARG A 413 -28.14 -10.56 -15.41
CA ARG A 413 -29.07 -11.31 -16.19
C ARG A 413 -30.04 -12.12 -15.30
N ASP A 414 -31.34 -11.98 -15.54
CA ASP A 414 -32.32 -12.86 -14.94
C ASP A 414 -32.27 -14.23 -15.60
N LYS A 415 -32.12 -15.28 -14.80
CA LYS A 415 -31.97 -16.65 -15.24
C LYS A 415 -32.63 -17.61 -14.25
N GLY A 416 -33.49 -18.51 -14.73
CA GLY A 416 -34.16 -19.49 -13.86
C GLY A 416 -35.06 -18.84 -12.81
N THR A 417 -34.96 -19.31 -11.56
CA THR A 417 -35.80 -18.88 -10.42
C THR A 417 -34.97 -18.50 -9.21
N ASN A 418 -35.62 -18.01 -8.15
CA ASN A 418 -35.00 -17.63 -6.88
C ASN A 418 -33.87 -16.57 -7.04
N ASP A 419 -32.73 -16.77 -6.41
CA ASP A 419 -31.60 -15.84 -6.42
C ASP A 419 -30.88 -15.69 -7.78
N TRP A 420 -31.24 -16.49 -8.80
CA TRP A 420 -30.85 -16.28 -10.20
C TRP A 420 -31.56 -15.11 -10.87
N GLN A 421 -32.51 -14.49 -10.16
CA GLN A 421 -33.27 -13.33 -10.64
C GLN A 421 -32.66 -12.04 -10.12
N PHE A 422 -31.76 -11.42 -10.90
CA PHE A 422 -31.13 -10.17 -10.51
C PHE A 422 -32.15 -9.04 -10.27
N SER A 423 -33.08 -8.84 -11.23
CA SER A 423 -34.01 -7.70 -11.22
C SER A 423 -34.97 -7.71 -10.03
N SER A 424 -35.37 -8.89 -9.55
CA SER A 424 -36.32 -9.02 -8.42
C SER A 424 -35.66 -9.31 -7.07
N VAL A 425 -34.44 -9.84 -7.06
CA VAL A 425 -33.74 -10.27 -5.82
C VAL A 425 -32.54 -9.39 -5.53
N ALA A 426 -31.54 -9.34 -6.43
CA ALA A 426 -30.25 -8.76 -6.14
C ALA A 426 -30.15 -7.25 -6.39
N LEU A 427 -30.96 -6.70 -7.30
CA LEU A 427 -30.95 -5.28 -7.67
C LEU A 427 -31.12 -4.34 -6.47
N SER A 428 -31.91 -4.76 -5.48
CA SER A 428 -32.10 -3.98 -4.23
C SER A 428 -30.85 -3.87 -3.37
N ALA A 429 -29.85 -4.77 -3.56
CA ALA A 429 -28.59 -4.77 -2.82
C ALA A 429 -27.40 -4.34 -3.69
N ALA A 430 -27.61 -4.03 -4.96
CA ALA A 430 -26.59 -3.49 -5.84
C ALA A 430 -26.32 -2.01 -5.54
N THR A 431 -25.06 -1.58 -5.62
CA THR A 431 -24.71 -0.15 -5.51
C THR A 431 -25.41 0.66 -6.60
N LYS A 432 -25.80 1.89 -6.28
CA LYS A 432 -26.52 2.77 -7.23
C LYS A 432 -25.74 4.04 -7.54
N GLN A 433 -25.78 4.43 -8.78
CA GLN A 433 -25.40 5.76 -9.25
C GLN A 433 -26.46 6.80 -8.85
N GLU A 434 -26.15 8.08 -8.98
CA GLU A 434 -27.10 9.19 -8.68
C GLU A 434 -28.38 9.11 -9.54
N ASN A 435 -28.34 8.48 -10.72
CA ASN A 435 -29.51 8.26 -11.57
C ASN A 435 -30.33 7.00 -11.21
N GLY A 436 -29.98 6.32 -10.11
CA GLY A 436 -30.63 5.10 -9.63
C GLY A 436 -30.23 3.82 -10.36
N GLN A 437 -29.40 3.89 -11.40
CA GLN A 437 -28.90 2.70 -12.09
C GLN A 437 -27.79 2.01 -11.29
N PRO A 438 -27.69 0.67 -11.33
CA PRO A 438 -26.59 -0.02 -10.66
C PRO A 438 -25.26 0.32 -11.32
N PHE A 439 -24.17 0.31 -10.51
CA PHE A 439 -22.83 0.23 -11.07
C PHE A 439 -22.61 -1.17 -11.65
N VAL A 440 -22.10 -1.21 -12.89
CA VAL A 440 -21.90 -2.45 -13.65
C VAL A 440 -20.47 -2.48 -14.21
N GLU A 441 -19.84 -3.63 -14.09
CA GLU A 441 -18.49 -3.93 -14.60
C GLU A 441 -18.57 -5.07 -15.63
N SER A 442 -17.56 -5.17 -16.52
CA SER A 442 -17.42 -6.23 -17.52
C SER A 442 -15.95 -6.59 -17.68
N TYR A 443 -15.62 -7.90 -17.74
CA TYR A 443 -14.24 -8.42 -17.68
C TYR A 443 -13.85 -9.27 -18.92
N GLY A 444 -14.40 -8.99 -20.05
CA GLY A 444 -14.09 -9.69 -21.31
C GLY A 444 -14.82 -11.00 -21.54
N SER A 445 -15.51 -11.56 -20.53
CA SER A 445 -16.41 -12.68 -20.70
C SER A 445 -17.64 -12.28 -21.52
N LYS A 446 -18.16 -13.22 -22.29
CA LYS A 446 -19.29 -13.00 -23.20
C LYS A 446 -20.43 -13.96 -22.89
N GLU A 447 -21.62 -13.47 -23.06
CA GLU A 447 -22.86 -14.25 -23.11
C GLU A 447 -22.90 -15.17 -24.34
N VAL A 448 -23.81 -16.14 -24.34
CA VAL A 448 -24.03 -17.06 -25.48
C VAL A 448 -24.33 -16.31 -26.77
N ASN A 449 -24.99 -15.17 -26.68
CA ASN A 449 -25.31 -14.30 -27.82
C ASN A 449 -24.15 -13.39 -28.28
N GLY A 450 -22.98 -13.47 -27.61
CA GLY A 450 -21.78 -12.68 -27.92
C GLY A 450 -21.72 -11.31 -27.23
N GLU A 451 -22.77 -10.88 -26.52
CA GLU A 451 -22.74 -9.65 -25.73
C GLU A 451 -21.82 -9.76 -24.52
N PRO A 452 -21.24 -8.65 -24.03
CA PRO A 452 -20.44 -8.66 -22.79
C PRO A 452 -21.28 -9.07 -21.59
N VAL A 453 -20.74 -9.92 -20.74
CA VAL A 453 -21.32 -10.21 -19.41
C VAL A 453 -21.31 -8.93 -18.58
N ARG A 454 -22.43 -8.62 -17.94
CA ARG A 454 -22.64 -7.42 -17.13
C ARG A 454 -22.81 -7.80 -15.67
N LEU A 455 -21.86 -7.37 -14.84
CA LEU A 455 -21.79 -7.74 -13.44
C LEU A 455 -22.03 -6.50 -12.56
N ALA A 456 -23.10 -6.51 -11.78
CA ALA A 456 -23.43 -5.42 -10.86
C ALA A 456 -22.50 -5.47 -9.64
N VAL A 457 -21.98 -4.31 -9.24
CA VAL A 457 -21.22 -4.14 -8.01
C VAL A 457 -22.19 -4.16 -6.82
N MET A 458 -22.05 -5.13 -5.93
CA MET A 458 -22.90 -5.28 -4.75
C MET A 458 -22.46 -4.38 -3.61
N CYS A 459 -23.43 -3.83 -2.89
CA CYS A 459 -23.13 -2.97 -1.75
C CYS A 459 -22.77 -3.81 -0.51
N PRO A 460 -21.55 -3.64 0.05
CA PRO A 460 -21.07 -4.46 1.18
C PRO A 460 -21.84 -4.24 2.48
N THR A 461 -22.65 -3.18 2.60
CA THR A 461 -23.46 -2.91 3.79
C THR A 461 -24.79 -3.66 3.80
N THR A 462 -25.23 -4.21 2.65
CA THR A 462 -26.50 -4.91 2.54
C THR A 462 -26.44 -6.33 3.08
N LYS A 463 -27.43 -6.70 3.88
CA LYS A 463 -27.49 -8.05 4.49
C LYS A 463 -27.67 -9.15 3.46
N LEU A 464 -28.35 -8.89 2.34
CA LEU A 464 -28.48 -9.85 1.26
C LEU A 464 -27.11 -10.27 0.73
N TRP A 465 -26.26 -9.30 0.38
CA TRP A 465 -24.92 -9.59 -0.13
C TRP A 465 -24.01 -10.24 0.92
N GLN A 466 -23.97 -9.68 2.15
CA GLN A 466 -23.21 -10.26 3.25
C GLN A 466 -23.55 -11.73 3.50
N ASN A 467 -24.84 -12.06 3.50
CA ASN A 467 -25.31 -13.43 3.73
C ASN A 467 -24.97 -14.34 2.54
N LYS A 468 -25.07 -13.86 1.29
CA LYS A 468 -24.74 -14.65 0.10
C LYS A 468 -23.26 -15.04 0.09
N VAL A 469 -22.34 -14.11 0.31
CA VAL A 469 -20.90 -14.41 0.38
C VAL A 469 -20.60 -15.37 1.53
N LYS A 470 -21.19 -15.12 2.71
CA LYS A 470 -21.04 -16.00 3.88
C LYS A 470 -21.50 -17.43 3.61
N GLU A 471 -22.65 -17.60 2.97
CA GLU A 471 -23.21 -18.91 2.57
C GLU A 471 -22.22 -19.69 1.70
N ILE A 472 -21.69 -19.03 0.65
CA ILE A 472 -20.74 -19.64 -0.29
C ILE A 472 -19.45 -20.04 0.42
N VAL A 473 -18.87 -19.14 1.22
CA VAL A 473 -17.64 -19.41 1.97
C VAL A 473 -17.80 -20.59 2.94
N LEU A 474 -18.91 -20.61 3.69
CA LEU A 474 -19.17 -21.69 4.63
C LEU A 474 -19.44 -23.02 3.96
N ASN A 475 -20.12 -23.03 2.80
CA ASN A 475 -20.31 -24.24 2.01
C ASN A 475 -18.96 -24.82 1.55
N LEU A 476 -18.04 -23.97 1.04
CA LEU A 476 -16.70 -24.42 0.66
C LEU A 476 -15.91 -24.98 1.85
N LEU A 477 -15.90 -24.28 2.97
CA LEU A 477 -15.10 -24.66 4.14
C LEU A 477 -15.67 -25.86 4.91
N LYS A 478 -17.01 -25.93 5.10
CA LYS A 478 -17.67 -26.95 5.94
C LYS A 478 -18.14 -28.15 5.15
N THR A 479 -18.80 -27.94 4.01
CA THR A 479 -19.40 -29.01 3.22
C THR A 479 -18.38 -29.65 2.28
N ASN A 480 -17.57 -28.81 1.61
CA ASN A 480 -16.55 -29.30 0.68
C ASN A 480 -15.16 -29.48 1.34
N GLY A 481 -15.01 -29.09 2.58
CA GLY A 481 -13.83 -29.37 3.40
C GLY A 481 -12.54 -28.65 2.99
N THR A 482 -12.63 -27.55 2.24
CA THR A 482 -11.44 -26.78 1.82
C THR A 482 -10.74 -26.11 2.99
N ARG A 483 -9.45 -25.82 2.89
CA ARG A 483 -8.68 -25.18 3.96
C ARG A 483 -8.65 -23.66 3.88
N ALA A 484 -8.94 -23.12 2.72
CA ALA A 484 -9.06 -21.67 2.55
C ALA A 484 -10.14 -21.35 1.50
N VAL A 485 -10.52 -20.08 1.43
CA VAL A 485 -11.30 -19.51 0.32
C VAL A 485 -10.63 -18.21 -0.09
N TYR A 486 -10.40 -18.07 -1.39
CA TYR A 486 -9.99 -16.82 -1.99
C TYR A 486 -11.23 -16.04 -2.44
N ILE A 487 -11.41 -14.88 -1.83
CA ILE A 487 -12.53 -13.98 -2.07
C ILE A 487 -12.04 -12.79 -2.90
N ASP A 488 -12.22 -12.86 -4.20
CA ASP A 488 -11.70 -11.92 -5.17
C ASP A 488 -12.22 -10.49 -4.97
N GLN A 489 -11.44 -9.50 -5.42
CA GLN A 489 -11.74 -8.08 -5.55
C GLN A 489 -11.91 -7.26 -4.25
N ILE A 490 -12.03 -7.83 -3.06
CA ILE A 490 -12.29 -7.05 -1.84
C ILE A 490 -11.20 -6.01 -1.58
N ALA A 491 -9.91 -6.41 -1.67
CA ALA A 491 -8.78 -5.50 -1.45
C ALA A 491 -8.14 -4.99 -2.75
N ALA A 492 -8.69 -5.36 -3.91
CA ALA A 492 -8.18 -4.98 -5.21
C ALA A 492 -8.97 -3.86 -5.86
N ALA A 493 -10.28 -4.07 -5.99
CA ALA A 493 -11.15 -3.14 -6.69
C ALA A 493 -11.49 -1.93 -5.80
N PRO A 494 -11.40 -0.71 -6.33
CA PRO A 494 -11.70 0.48 -5.55
C PRO A 494 -13.18 0.56 -5.17
N PRO A 495 -13.52 1.25 -4.08
CA PRO A 495 -14.90 1.56 -3.74
C PRO A 495 -15.65 2.29 -4.85
N VAL A 496 -16.95 2.09 -4.95
CA VAL A 496 -17.84 2.92 -5.76
C VAL A 496 -18.68 3.83 -4.84
N LEU A 497 -19.02 5.01 -5.34
CA LEU A 497 -19.79 6.01 -4.58
C LEU A 497 -21.27 5.69 -4.71
N CYS A 498 -21.79 4.80 -3.87
CA CYS A 498 -23.20 4.42 -3.89
C CYS A 498 -24.10 5.56 -3.40
N ALA A 499 -25.14 5.89 -4.15
CA ALA A 499 -26.13 6.91 -3.84
C ALA A 499 -27.45 6.36 -3.27
N ASP A 500 -27.55 5.04 -3.01
CA ASP A 500 -28.76 4.44 -2.48
C ASP A 500 -28.89 4.65 -0.97
N LYS A 501 -29.85 5.50 -0.58
CA LYS A 501 -30.11 5.85 0.83
C LYS A 501 -30.73 4.70 1.65
N SER A 502 -31.22 3.64 0.98
CA SER A 502 -31.79 2.47 1.66
C SER A 502 -30.72 1.50 2.19
N HIS A 503 -29.46 1.66 1.79
CA HIS A 503 -28.36 0.75 2.13
C HIS A 503 -27.72 1.01 3.51
N ASN A 504 -28.30 1.88 4.35
CA ASN A 504 -27.83 2.20 5.69
C ASN A 504 -26.40 2.77 5.75
N HIS A 505 -26.03 3.55 4.73
CA HIS A 505 -24.78 4.32 4.71
C HIS A 505 -25.04 5.69 4.09
N PRO A 506 -24.20 6.71 4.35
CA PRO A 506 -24.26 7.99 3.65
C PRO A 506 -24.03 7.81 2.14
N ALA A 507 -24.75 8.57 1.32
CA ALA A 507 -24.49 8.58 -0.11
C ALA A 507 -23.08 9.12 -0.40
N GLY A 508 -22.33 8.44 -1.27
CA GLY A 508 -21.01 8.89 -1.71
C GLY A 508 -19.85 8.47 -0.81
N GLY A 509 -19.11 9.47 -0.27
CA GLY A 509 -17.87 9.24 0.47
C GLY A 509 -18.03 8.69 1.88
N GLY A 510 -16.90 8.46 2.54
CA GLY A 510 -16.82 7.93 3.90
C GLY A 510 -16.08 6.60 3.98
N SER A 511 -16.17 5.97 5.16
CA SER A 511 -15.55 4.66 5.45
C SER A 511 -16.51 3.46 5.31
N TRP A 512 -17.76 3.71 5.00
CA TRP A 512 -18.84 2.71 5.00
C TRP A 512 -18.55 1.50 4.10
N TRP A 513 -17.80 1.69 3.01
CA TRP A 513 -17.38 0.60 2.11
C TRP A 513 -16.52 -0.42 2.84
N ASN A 514 -15.48 0.06 3.51
CA ASN A 514 -14.59 -0.79 4.32
C ASN A 514 -15.35 -1.42 5.49
N GLU A 515 -16.11 -0.63 6.23
CA GLU A 515 -16.88 -1.06 7.40
C GLU A 515 -17.92 -2.12 7.04
N GLY A 516 -18.55 -2.02 5.86
CA GLY A 516 -19.46 -3.05 5.35
C GLY A 516 -18.76 -4.38 5.11
N TYR A 517 -17.59 -4.37 4.48
CA TYR A 517 -16.77 -5.57 4.32
C TYR A 517 -16.22 -6.08 5.67
N TRP A 518 -15.83 -5.20 6.59
CA TRP A 518 -15.38 -5.61 7.92
C TRP A 518 -16.47 -6.41 8.64
N GLN A 519 -17.70 -5.92 8.59
CA GLN A 519 -18.84 -6.62 9.19
C GLN A 519 -19.08 -7.99 8.53
N MET A 520 -19.06 -8.06 7.21
CA MET A 520 -19.22 -9.31 6.46
C MET A 520 -18.14 -10.33 6.83
N LEU A 521 -16.87 -9.90 6.81
CA LEU A 521 -15.73 -10.76 7.09
C LEU A 521 -15.67 -11.18 8.56
N GLU A 522 -16.02 -10.31 9.51
CA GLU A 522 -16.12 -10.65 10.93
C GLU A 522 -17.22 -11.70 11.17
N ASP A 523 -18.37 -11.56 10.51
CA ASP A 523 -19.46 -12.54 10.58
C ASP A 523 -19.07 -13.91 10.01
N ILE A 524 -18.21 -13.93 8.99
CA ILE A 524 -17.63 -15.17 8.44
C ILE A 524 -16.61 -15.76 9.41
N ARG A 525 -15.67 -14.95 9.89
CA ARG A 525 -14.57 -15.40 10.78
C ARG A 525 -15.08 -16.00 12.08
N ARG A 526 -16.16 -15.48 12.63
CA ARG A 526 -16.77 -15.97 13.87
C ARG A 526 -17.30 -17.40 13.76
N VAL A 527 -17.69 -17.86 12.57
CA VAL A 527 -18.37 -19.15 12.35
C VAL A 527 -17.66 -20.11 11.42
N LYS A 528 -16.57 -19.67 10.74
CA LYS A 528 -15.73 -20.54 9.92
C LYS A 528 -15.02 -21.58 10.79
N PRO A 529 -14.59 -22.74 10.24
CA PRO A 529 -13.70 -23.66 10.94
C PRO A 529 -12.40 -22.96 11.38
N GLU A 530 -11.90 -23.27 12.58
CA GLU A 530 -10.74 -22.61 13.18
C GLU A 530 -9.49 -22.67 12.28
N ASN A 531 -9.18 -23.85 11.75
CA ASN A 531 -8.03 -24.08 10.88
C ASN A 531 -8.27 -23.72 9.40
N SER A 532 -9.16 -22.78 9.11
CA SER A 532 -9.41 -22.32 7.75
C SER A 532 -8.98 -20.87 7.58
N ALA A 533 -8.53 -20.51 6.37
CA ALA A 533 -8.05 -19.19 6.01
C ALA A 533 -8.98 -18.45 5.03
N LEU A 534 -8.95 -17.12 5.09
CA LEU A 534 -9.59 -16.21 4.13
C LEU A 534 -8.51 -15.39 3.44
N THR A 535 -8.53 -15.35 2.12
CA THR A 535 -7.61 -14.55 1.33
C THR A 535 -8.35 -13.71 0.30
N THR A 536 -7.68 -12.72 -0.26
CA THR A 536 -8.28 -11.87 -1.28
C THR A 536 -7.23 -11.39 -2.27
N GLU A 537 -7.71 -10.77 -3.33
CA GLU A 537 -6.91 -10.17 -4.38
C GLU A 537 -6.24 -8.87 -3.91
N CYS A 538 -5.01 -8.66 -4.35
CA CYS A 538 -4.22 -7.46 -4.14
C CYS A 538 -4.01 -7.10 -2.66
N ASN A 539 -3.72 -5.83 -2.38
CA ASN A 539 -3.20 -5.43 -1.09
C ASN A 539 -3.74 -4.09 -0.57
N GLY A 540 -4.99 -3.76 -0.86
CA GLY A 540 -5.65 -2.65 -0.17
C GLY A 540 -5.62 -2.86 1.34
N GLU A 541 -4.94 -1.99 2.08
CA GLU A 541 -4.60 -2.18 3.50
C GLU A 541 -5.80 -2.30 4.47
N PRO A 542 -7.00 -1.71 4.22
CA PRO A 542 -8.06 -1.71 5.24
C PRO A 542 -8.64 -3.09 5.59
N PHE A 543 -8.22 -4.16 4.92
CA PHE A 543 -8.81 -5.50 5.14
C PHE A 543 -7.87 -6.49 5.86
N ILE A 544 -6.64 -6.08 6.21
CA ILE A 544 -5.59 -6.92 6.81
C ILE A 544 -6.09 -7.69 8.05
N ARG A 545 -6.82 -7.02 8.94
CA ARG A 545 -7.32 -7.63 10.19
C ARG A 545 -8.24 -8.84 9.95
N TRP A 546 -8.92 -8.88 8.82
CA TRP A 546 -9.94 -9.89 8.51
C TRP A 546 -9.49 -10.91 7.48
N MET A 547 -8.39 -10.63 6.76
CA MET A 547 -7.79 -11.54 5.80
C MET A 547 -6.54 -12.21 6.37
N ASP A 548 -6.29 -13.45 5.99
CA ASP A 548 -5.09 -14.20 6.36
C ASP A 548 -3.98 -14.04 5.31
N GLY A 549 -4.35 -13.73 4.06
CA GLY A 549 -3.40 -13.54 2.98
C GLY A 549 -3.89 -12.68 1.84
N TYR A 550 -2.92 -12.04 1.17
CA TYR A 550 -3.08 -11.20 -0.01
C TYR A 550 -2.36 -11.78 -1.22
N LEU A 551 -3.08 -11.87 -2.35
CA LEU A 551 -2.54 -12.32 -3.63
C LEU A 551 -1.85 -11.16 -4.35
N THR A 552 -0.55 -11.22 -4.53
CA THR A 552 0.29 -10.14 -5.05
C THR A 552 0.51 -10.19 -6.57
N TRP A 553 -0.40 -10.81 -7.33
CA TRP A 553 -0.22 -11.13 -8.74
C TRP A 553 0.15 -9.92 -9.62
N HIS A 554 -0.34 -8.73 -9.27
CA HIS A 554 -0.15 -7.48 -10.00
C HIS A 554 1.14 -6.73 -9.64
N TRP A 555 1.95 -7.24 -8.69
CA TRP A 555 3.23 -6.61 -8.33
C TRP A 555 4.29 -6.88 -9.39
N GLN A 556 4.19 -6.22 -10.53
CA GLN A 556 4.96 -6.51 -11.74
C GLN A 556 5.44 -5.26 -12.48
N HIS A 557 5.66 -4.15 -11.76
CA HIS A 557 6.08 -2.88 -12.35
C HIS A 557 7.59 -2.63 -12.16
N ASN A 558 8.16 -1.75 -13.00
CA ASN A 558 9.47 -1.17 -12.73
C ASN A 558 9.42 -0.28 -11.48
N GLY A 559 10.54 -0.16 -10.77
CA GLY A 559 10.63 0.72 -9.61
C GLY A 559 9.89 0.22 -8.35
N GLN A 560 9.40 -1.01 -8.31
CA GLN A 560 8.77 -1.56 -7.13
C GLN A 560 9.74 -1.67 -5.97
N VAL A 561 9.30 -1.18 -4.81
CA VAL A 561 10.00 -1.27 -3.53
C VAL A 561 9.08 -1.91 -2.50
N PRO A 562 9.61 -2.68 -1.53
CA PRO A 562 8.79 -3.39 -0.56
C PRO A 562 8.30 -2.49 0.58
N ALA A 563 7.67 -1.35 0.28
CA ALA A 563 7.11 -0.47 1.29
C ALA A 563 5.95 -1.13 2.05
N PHE A 564 5.05 -1.82 1.35
CA PHE A 564 3.97 -2.57 1.98
C PHE A 564 4.49 -3.70 2.90
N PRO A 565 5.42 -4.57 2.48
CA PRO A 565 6.11 -5.50 3.38
C PRO A 565 6.81 -4.84 4.57
N ALA A 566 7.45 -3.69 4.39
CA ALA A 566 8.10 -2.95 5.47
C ALA A 566 7.11 -2.42 6.53
N ILE A 567 5.86 -2.18 6.13
CA ILE A 567 4.78 -1.73 7.02
C ILE A 567 4.06 -2.92 7.67
N TYR A 568 3.71 -3.93 6.88
CA TYR A 568 2.77 -4.99 7.26
C TYR A 568 3.41 -6.38 7.43
N GLY A 569 4.73 -6.50 7.33
CA GLY A 569 5.44 -7.77 7.59
C GLY A 569 5.01 -8.40 8.92
N GLY A 570 4.71 -9.70 8.91
CA GLY A 570 4.16 -10.45 10.03
C GLY A 570 2.64 -10.31 10.24
N ALA A 571 2.02 -9.21 9.81
CA ALA A 571 0.60 -8.96 10.03
C ALA A 571 -0.31 -9.69 9.02
N ILE A 572 0.19 -10.00 7.83
CA ILE A 572 -0.54 -10.70 6.77
C ILE A 572 0.42 -11.54 5.92
N GLN A 573 -0.05 -12.71 5.44
CA GLN A 573 0.71 -13.50 4.47
C GLN A 573 0.55 -12.89 3.07
N MET A 574 1.65 -12.74 2.34
CA MET A 574 1.66 -12.26 0.96
C MET A 574 2.10 -13.40 0.06
N PHE A 575 1.43 -13.60 -1.08
CA PHE A 575 1.73 -14.70 -1.99
C PHE A 575 1.19 -14.43 -3.40
N GLY A 576 1.63 -15.22 -4.39
CA GLY A 576 0.88 -15.35 -5.62
C GLY A 576 1.20 -14.35 -6.71
N ARG A 577 2.48 -14.21 -7.11
CA ARG A 577 2.83 -13.51 -8.36
C ARG A 577 2.35 -14.28 -9.57
N ALA A 578 1.88 -13.60 -10.62
CA ALA A 578 1.55 -14.25 -11.88
C ALA A 578 2.82 -14.71 -12.62
N TYR A 579 2.86 -15.97 -12.99
CA TYR A 579 3.94 -16.59 -13.78
C TYR A 579 3.36 -17.07 -15.11
N ARG A 580 3.58 -16.29 -16.18
CA ARG A 580 3.09 -16.61 -17.51
C ARG A 580 4.22 -16.93 -18.46
N GLY A 581 3.89 -17.54 -19.59
CA GLY A 581 4.85 -17.84 -20.65
C GLY A 581 5.34 -16.58 -21.37
N GLY A 582 6.41 -16.70 -22.18
CA GLY A 582 7.03 -15.65 -22.98
C GLY A 582 8.44 -16.02 -23.36
N VAL A 583 9.05 -15.24 -24.25
CA VAL A 583 10.42 -15.53 -24.73
C VAL A 583 11.47 -15.53 -23.62
N THR A 584 11.23 -14.75 -22.56
CA THR A 584 12.13 -14.65 -21.39
C THR A 584 11.57 -15.32 -20.15
N LYS A 585 10.67 -16.31 -20.29
CA LYS A 585 9.91 -16.91 -19.19
C LYS A 585 10.79 -17.45 -18.06
N ASP A 586 11.93 -18.07 -18.37
CA ASP A 586 12.81 -18.67 -17.37
C ASP A 586 13.55 -17.60 -16.54
N LEU A 587 13.99 -16.52 -17.18
CA LEU A 587 14.57 -15.37 -16.47
C LEU A 587 13.50 -14.63 -15.67
N ALA A 588 12.32 -14.37 -16.25
CA ALA A 588 11.20 -13.75 -15.57
C ALA A 588 10.78 -14.55 -14.33
N PHE A 589 10.77 -15.88 -14.44
CA PHE A 589 10.52 -16.78 -13.32
C PHE A 589 11.54 -16.57 -12.19
N ARG A 590 12.85 -16.61 -12.50
CA ARG A 590 13.88 -16.41 -11.47
C ARG A 590 13.80 -15.02 -10.83
N MET A 591 13.58 -13.97 -11.63
CA MET A 591 13.44 -12.59 -11.14
C MET A 591 12.24 -12.45 -10.17
N LYS A 592 11.07 -12.95 -10.54
CA LYS A 592 9.87 -12.88 -9.70
C LYS A 592 10.04 -13.67 -8.40
N ALA A 593 10.55 -14.90 -8.47
CA ALA A 593 10.77 -15.72 -7.28
C ALA A 593 11.83 -15.13 -6.34
N ALA A 594 12.91 -14.56 -6.88
CA ALA A 594 13.91 -13.83 -6.09
C ALA A 594 13.31 -12.59 -5.41
N GLN A 595 12.50 -11.81 -6.13
CA GLN A 595 11.83 -10.65 -5.54
C GLN A 595 10.84 -11.08 -4.44
N GLN A 596 10.05 -12.14 -4.66
CA GLN A 596 9.16 -12.67 -3.62
C GLN A 596 9.92 -13.07 -2.35
N LEU A 597 11.05 -13.75 -2.50
CA LEU A 597 11.87 -14.14 -1.35
C LEU A 597 12.34 -12.93 -0.53
N VAL A 598 12.92 -11.91 -1.18
CA VAL A 598 13.45 -10.75 -0.47
C VAL A 598 12.34 -9.86 0.10
N PHE A 599 11.15 -9.86 -0.51
CA PHE A 599 9.95 -9.17 0.00
C PHE A 599 9.24 -9.94 1.12
N GLY A 600 9.66 -11.18 1.42
CA GLY A 600 9.06 -12.03 2.47
C GLY A 600 7.79 -12.75 2.04
N GLU A 601 7.45 -12.73 0.75
CA GLU A 601 6.27 -13.42 0.22
C GLU A 601 6.44 -14.94 0.22
N GLN A 602 5.35 -15.68 0.30
CA GLN A 602 5.31 -17.10 -0.07
C GLN A 602 5.41 -17.20 -1.59
N LEU A 603 6.22 -18.15 -2.07
CA LEU A 603 6.61 -18.26 -3.47
C LEU A 603 5.47 -18.74 -4.36
N GLY A 604 5.48 -18.35 -5.59
CA GLY A 604 4.48 -18.72 -6.57
C GLY A 604 3.43 -17.64 -6.65
N TRP A 605 2.62 -17.96 -7.33
CA TRP A 605 1.54 -18.80 -7.86
C TRP A 605 1.92 -19.50 -9.19
N PHE A 606 2.52 -20.64 -9.11
CA PHE A 606 3.07 -21.35 -10.26
C PHE A 606 2.02 -22.24 -10.92
N GLU A 607 2.10 -22.38 -12.25
CA GLU A 607 1.42 -23.50 -12.90
C GLU A 607 2.19 -24.79 -12.66
N PRO A 608 1.52 -25.96 -12.47
CA PRO A 608 2.18 -27.22 -12.15
C PRO A 608 3.27 -27.62 -13.15
N ASP A 609 3.09 -27.30 -14.42
CA ASP A 609 3.99 -27.66 -15.50
C ASP A 609 5.33 -26.93 -15.45
N LEU A 610 5.44 -25.85 -14.69
CA LEU A 610 6.72 -25.16 -14.48
C LEU A 610 7.76 -26.09 -13.86
N ALA A 611 7.35 -26.97 -12.96
CA ALA A 611 8.21 -27.94 -12.29
C ALA A 611 8.66 -29.10 -13.23
N SER A 612 8.08 -29.24 -14.41
CA SER A 612 8.52 -30.21 -15.41
C SER A 612 9.86 -29.85 -16.06
N GLN A 613 10.28 -28.57 -15.99
CA GLN A 613 11.56 -28.07 -16.50
C GLN A 613 12.67 -28.27 -15.46
N PRO A 614 13.69 -29.14 -15.69
CA PRO A 614 14.67 -29.49 -14.66
C PRO A 614 15.41 -28.31 -14.03
N GLN A 615 15.79 -27.32 -14.82
CA GLN A 615 16.51 -26.13 -14.32
C GLN A 615 15.61 -25.25 -13.45
N ASN A 616 14.37 -25.04 -13.85
CA ASN A 616 13.39 -24.29 -13.07
C ASN A 616 13.03 -25.01 -11.78
N LEU A 617 12.87 -26.34 -11.84
CA LEU A 617 12.60 -27.17 -10.68
C LEU A 617 13.74 -27.08 -9.64
N GLU A 618 14.98 -27.21 -10.10
CA GLU A 618 16.16 -27.12 -9.22
C GLU A 618 16.26 -25.75 -8.55
N PHE A 619 16.07 -24.66 -9.31
CA PHE A 619 16.03 -23.32 -8.75
C PHE A 619 14.89 -23.18 -7.73
N LEU A 620 13.69 -23.67 -8.09
CA LEU A 620 12.52 -23.57 -7.21
C LEU A 620 12.73 -24.34 -5.91
N LYS A 621 13.27 -25.54 -5.96
CA LYS A 621 13.60 -26.33 -4.74
C LYS A 621 14.55 -25.59 -3.82
N ARG A 622 15.59 -24.99 -4.37
CA ARG A 622 16.58 -24.21 -3.58
C ARG A 622 15.95 -23.02 -2.90
N ILE A 623 15.15 -22.24 -3.63
CA ILE A 623 14.55 -21.01 -3.08
C ILE A 623 13.45 -21.34 -2.07
N VAL A 624 12.64 -22.38 -2.28
CA VAL A 624 11.65 -22.89 -1.32
C VAL A 624 12.33 -23.32 -0.03
N LYS A 625 13.40 -24.12 -0.13
CA LYS A 625 14.17 -24.57 1.03
C LYS A 625 14.82 -23.40 1.78
N THR A 626 15.39 -22.44 1.04
CA THR A 626 15.96 -21.23 1.66
C THR A 626 14.90 -20.47 2.45
N ARG A 627 13.72 -20.25 1.84
CA ARG A 627 12.61 -19.58 2.52
C ARG A 627 12.17 -20.32 3.78
N SER A 628 12.06 -21.65 3.73
CA SER A 628 11.63 -22.47 4.87
C SER A 628 12.56 -22.32 6.09
N LEU A 629 13.85 -22.14 5.86
CA LEU A 629 14.86 -21.98 6.93
C LEU A 629 14.79 -20.61 7.63
N ILE A 630 14.29 -19.59 6.96
CA ILE A 630 14.19 -18.23 7.48
C ILE A 630 12.74 -17.75 7.65
N ARG A 631 11.78 -18.65 7.56
CA ARG A 631 10.33 -18.37 7.59
C ARG A 631 9.89 -17.60 8.84
N SER A 632 10.51 -17.85 9.99
CA SER A 632 10.23 -17.15 11.24
C SER A 632 10.43 -15.64 11.13
N PHE A 633 11.42 -15.21 10.37
CA PHE A 633 11.65 -13.77 10.12
C PHE A 633 10.51 -13.12 9.35
N PHE A 634 9.89 -13.84 8.42
CA PHE A 634 8.75 -13.34 7.65
C PHE A 634 7.44 -13.36 8.44
N ASN A 635 7.27 -14.37 9.30
CA ASN A 635 6.02 -14.56 10.05
C ASN A 635 5.94 -13.72 11.33
N SER A 636 7.07 -13.44 11.96
CA SER A 636 7.13 -12.81 13.29
C SER A 636 8.13 -11.64 13.36
N GLY A 637 8.88 -11.43 12.30
CA GLY A 637 9.85 -10.35 12.21
C GLY A 637 9.33 -9.14 11.46
N GLU A 638 10.20 -8.14 11.36
CA GLU A 638 9.98 -6.93 10.59
C GLU A 638 11.00 -6.82 9.46
N MET A 639 10.60 -6.24 8.34
CA MET A 639 11.56 -5.88 7.31
C MET A 639 12.52 -4.81 7.85
N ALA A 640 13.81 -5.10 7.78
CA ALA A 640 14.89 -4.17 8.01
C ALA A 640 15.29 -3.50 6.69
N ARG A 641 16.08 -2.43 6.75
CA ARG A 641 16.56 -1.75 5.54
C ARG A 641 17.38 -2.73 4.68
N PRO A 642 17.02 -2.94 3.40
CA PRO A 642 17.87 -3.71 2.50
C PRO A 642 19.27 -3.09 2.40
N PRO A 643 20.35 -3.88 2.51
CA PRO A 643 21.70 -3.34 2.47
C PRO A 643 22.00 -2.69 1.11
N ARG A 644 22.73 -1.58 1.14
CA ARG A 644 23.21 -0.95 -0.08
C ARG A 644 24.34 -1.77 -0.68
N LEU A 645 24.19 -2.09 -1.97
CA LEU A 645 25.19 -2.83 -2.73
C LEU A 645 25.96 -1.89 -3.66
N GLU A 646 27.26 -2.02 -3.69
CA GLU A 646 28.16 -1.33 -4.63
C GLU A 646 29.00 -2.33 -5.43
N GLY A 647 29.33 -1.99 -6.68
CA GLY A 647 30.12 -2.80 -7.57
C GLY A 647 29.51 -2.88 -8.96
N GLU A 648 30.14 -3.66 -9.82
CA GLU A 648 29.64 -3.93 -11.16
C GLU A 648 28.56 -5.03 -11.13
N ILE A 649 27.37 -4.65 -10.65
CA ILE A 649 26.23 -5.56 -10.58
C ILE A 649 25.47 -5.46 -11.90
N PRO A 650 25.36 -6.56 -12.68
CA PRO A 650 24.64 -6.53 -13.94
C PRO A 650 23.16 -6.22 -13.74
N THR A 651 22.56 -5.60 -14.74
CA THR A 651 21.10 -5.50 -14.84
C THR A 651 20.56 -6.64 -15.71
N VAL A 652 19.37 -7.09 -15.39
CA VAL A 652 18.61 -8.08 -16.15
C VAL A 652 17.26 -7.50 -16.56
N LYS A 653 16.79 -7.91 -17.73
CA LYS A 653 15.51 -7.45 -18.29
C LYS A 653 14.71 -8.65 -18.79
N ALA A 654 13.48 -8.79 -18.34
CA ALA A 654 12.59 -9.83 -18.77
C ALA A 654 11.17 -9.31 -18.97
N ASP A 655 10.43 -9.98 -19.86
CA ASP A 655 9.01 -9.76 -20.03
C ASP A 655 8.24 -10.52 -18.93
N TRP A 656 7.64 -9.77 -18.03
CA TRP A 656 6.86 -10.32 -16.92
C TRP A 656 5.40 -10.65 -17.32
N GLN A 657 5.01 -10.30 -18.52
CA GLN A 657 3.73 -10.67 -19.13
C GLN A 657 2.49 -10.47 -18.23
N TRP A 658 2.34 -9.28 -17.73
CA TRP A 658 1.16 -9.01 -16.90
C TRP A 658 -0.12 -8.84 -17.75
N SER A 659 -0.08 -7.99 -18.76
CA SER A 659 -1.21 -7.72 -19.67
C SER A 659 -0.67 -7.52 -21.09
N GLY A 660 -0.28 -8.62 -21.74
CA GLY A 660 0.55 -8.58 -22.95
C GLY A 660 2.03 -8.55 -22.57
N GLU A 661 2.87 -7.91 -23.38
CA GLU A 661 4.28 -7.71 -23.05
C GLU A 661 4.45 -6.68 -21.95
N TRP A 662 5.25 -7.00 -20.94
CA TRP A 662 5.54 -6.10 -19.81
C TRP A 662 6.99 -6.23 -19.35
N TRP A 663 7.85 -5.43 -19.94
CA TRP A 663 9.29 -5.49 -19.69
C TRP A 663 9.68 -4.84 -18.38
N VAL A 664 10.30 -5.62 -17.51
CA VAL A 664 10.83 -5.19 -16.20
C VAL A 664 12.34 -5.32 -16.20
N THR A 665 13.02 -4.25 -15.77
CA THR A 665 14.48 -4.20 -15.63
C THR A 665 14.83 -4.06 -14.16
N THR A 666 15.70 -4.94 -13.66
CA THR A 666 16.16 -4.95 -12.26
C THR A 666 17.66 -5.20 -12.18
N SER A 667 18.25 -4.98 -11.00
CA SER A 667 19.54 -5.58 -10.66
C SER A 667 19.46 -7.10 -10.79
N ALA A 668 20.51 -7.75 -11.24
CA ALA A 668 20.62 -9.20 -11.26
C ALA A 668 20.75 -9.80 -9.85
N LEU A 669 21.22 -9.01 -8.90
CA LEU A 669 21.35 -9.37 -7.49
C LEU A 669 20.24 -8.71 -6.70
N PHE A 670 19.22 -9.48 -6.33
CA PHE A 670 18.19 -9.08 -5.40
C PHE A 670 18.71 -9.18 -3.98
N ASN A 671 18.35 -8.20 -3.12
CA ASN A 671 18.72 -8.19 -1.73
C ASN A 671 17.57 -7.73 -0.84
N GLY A 672 17.55 -8.25 0.38
CA GLY A 672 16.58 -7.90 1.41
C GLY A 672 17.17 -8.12 2.79
N ALA A 673 16.52 -7.56 3.81
CA ALA A 673 16.89 -7.75 5.20
C ALA A 673 15.63 -7.87 6.06
N TRP A 674 15.66 -8.76 7.03
CA TRP A 674 14.57 -8.98 7.98
C TRP A 674 15.14 -9.15 9.39
N GLN A 675 14.44 -8.64 10.38
CA GLN A 675 14.85 -8.68 11.79
C GLN A 675 13.80 -9.39 12.64
N LEU A 676 14.23 -10.30 13.49
CA LEU A 676 13.42 -10.97 14.49
C LEU A 676 14.11 -10.86 15.86
N GLY A 677 13.57 -10.04 16.73
CA GLY A 677 14.21 -9.72 18.00
C GLY A 677 15.60 -9.11 17.80
N LYS A 678 16.65 -9.80 18.23
CA LYS A 678 18.04 -9.37 18.06
C LYS A 678 18.74 -9.97 16.85
N GLU A 679 18.06 -10.86 16.14
CA GLU A 679 18.61 -11.55 14.98
C GLU A 679 18.22 -10.82 13.68
N THR A 680 19.15 -10.70 12.75
CA THR A 680 18.94 -10.14 11.43
C THR A 680 19.37 -11.14 10.37
N VAL A 681 18.49 -11.39 9.40
CA VAL A 681 18.82 -12.14 8.20
C VAL A 681 19.00 -11.20 7.02
N LEU A 682 20.12 -11.35 6.31
CA LEU A 682 20.38 -10.69 5.03
C LEU A 682 20.19 -11.73 3.92
N ILE A 683 19.41 -11.39 2.92
CA ILE A 683 18.99 -12.30 1.85
C ILE A 683 19.55 -11.79 0.53
N PHE A 684 20.24 -12.65 -0.21
CA PHE A 684 20.76 -12.34 -1.55
C PHE A 684 20.37 -13.42 -2.54
N ALA A 685 19.83 -13.00 -3.69
CA ALA A 685 19.46 -13.91 -4.77
C ALA A 685 19.99 -13.40 -6.10
N ASN A 686 20.97 -14.08 -6.67
CA ASN A 686 21.51 -13.79 -8.00
C ASN A 686 20.71 -14.57 -9.05
N VAL A 687 20.07 -13.86 -9.96
CA VAL A 687 19.23 -14.41 -11.02
C VAL A 687 19.94 -14.49 -12.37
N SER A 688 21.16 -13.93 -12.46
CA SER A 688 22.00 -14.08 -13.64
C SER A 688 22.73 -15.43 -13.66
N GLU A 689 23.26 -15.79 -14.82
CA GLU A 689 24.11 -16.99 -14.98
C GLU A 689 25.57 -16.75 -14.62
N GLN A 690 25.90 -15.49 -14.29
CA GLN A 690 27.27 -15.08 -13.97
C GLN A 690 27.48 -14.90 -12.47
N THR A 691 28.69 -15.16 -12.02
CA THR A 691 29.10 -14.79 -10.65
C THR A 691 29.17 -13.28 -10.52
N THR A 692 28.39 -12.74 -9.58
CA THR A 692 28.36 -11.29 -9.29
C THR A 692 29.14 -11.00 -8.03
N LYS A 693 30.04 -10.00 -8.08
CA LYS A 693 30.76 -9.48 -6.92
C LYS A 693 30.13 -8.14 -6.52
N ALA A 694 29.83 -7.99 -5.25
CA ALA A 694 29.31 -6.74 -4.71
C ALA A 694 29.96 -6.43 -3.37
N THR A 695 30.08 -5.14 -3.07
CA THR A 695 30.44 -4.64 -1.75
C THR A 695 29.16 -4.30 -1.01
N LEU A 696 29.05 -4.82 0.20
CA LEU A 696 27.91 -4.64 1.07
C LEU A 696 28.16 -3.46 2.02
N HIS A 697 27.24 -2.49 2.04
CA HIS A 697 27.25 -1.39 2.98
C HIS A 697 26.15 -1.61 4.01
N LEU A 698 26.55 -1.77 5.27
CA LEU A 698 25.66 -1.89 6.41
C LEU A 698 25.82 -0.64 7.28
N GLU A 699 24.75 0.09 7.48
CA GLU A 699 24.73 1.23 8.39
C GLU A 699 24.35 0.75 9.79
N ARG A 700 25.11 1.16 10.79
CA ARG A 700 24.96 0.67 12.18
C ARG A 700 23.58 0.95 12.77
N GLY A 701 22.94 2.06 12.39
CA GLY A 701 21.61 2.44 12.85
C GLY A 701 20.49 1.55 12.31
N ASP A 702 20.70 0.88 11.18
CA ASP A 702 19.66 0.09 10.50
C ASP A 702 19.47 -1.31 11.09
N TYR A 703 20.51 -1.87 11.73
CA TYR A 703 20.53 -3.27 12.17
C TYR A 703 20.77 -3.43 13.68
N GLY A 704 20.67 -2.34 14.44
CA GLY A 704 21.06 -2.33 15.86
C GLY A 704 22.58 -2.41 16.05
N MET A 705 23.01 -2.77 17.25
CA MET A 705 24.44 -3.04 17.49
C MET A 705 24.77 -4.40 16.87
N ILE A 706 25.48 -4.40 15.75
CA ILE A 706 26.20 -5.60 15.33
C ILE A 706 27.35 -5.74 16.34
N GLU A 707 27.18 -6.63 17.30
CA GLU A 707 28.24 -6.97 18.24
C GLU A 707 29.41 -7.57 17.47
N THR A 708 30.66 -7.27 17.91
CA THR A 708 31.87 -7.78 17.28
C THR A 708 32.02 -9.30 17.36
N ASN A 709 31.12 -9.99 18.05
CA ASN A 709 31.04 -11.46 18.22
C ASN A 709 29.74 -12.05 17.65
N ALA A 710 29.09 -11.39 16.70
CA ALA A 710 27.88 -11.96 16.08
C ALA A 710 28.21 -13.29 15.39
N ASN A 711 27.51 -14.35 15.79
CA ASN A 711 27.54 -15.62 15.07
C ASN A 711 26.78 -15.46 13.76
N LEU A 712 27.50 -15.50 12.66
CA LEU A 712 26.91 -15.42 11.34
C LEU A 712 26.75 -16.82 10.77
N LYS A 713 25.51 -17.16 10.41
CA LYS A 713 25.14 -18.42 9.79
C LYS A 713 24.85 -18.21 8.32
N ILE A 714 25.60 -18.89 7.43
CA ILE A 714 25.34 -18.84 6.00
C ILE A 714 24.48 -20.03 5.57
N ILE A 715 23.37 -19.72 4.90
CA ILE A 715 22.53 -20.68 4.23
C ILE A 715 22.74 -20.49 2.73
N LYS A 716 23.43 -21.44 2.11
CA LYS A 716 23.67 -21.40 0.67
C LYS A 716 22.82 -22.47 -0.02
N ASN A 717 22.03 -22.05 -1.01
CA ASN A 717 21.16 -22.95 -1.78
C ASN A 717 20.24 -23.84 -0.94
N GLY A 718 19.74 -23.30 0.17
CA GLY A 718 18.87 -24.06 1.09
C GLY A 718 19.59 -25.11 1.94
N VAL A 719 20.91 -25.11 1.98
CA VAL A 719 21.73 -25.99 2.82
C VAL A 719 22.49 -25.14 3.81
N ASP A 720 22.49 -25.57 5.09
CA ASP A 720 23.35 -24.98 6.11
C ASP A 720 24.80 -25.27 5.72
N SER A 721 25.53 -24.26 5.32
CA SER A 721 26.89 -24.41 4.80
C SER A 721 27.93 -23.83 5.75
N ARG A 722 28.02 -24.40 6.97
CA ARG A 722 29.04 -24.01 7.96
C ARG A 722 30.48 -24.09 7.44
N GLU A 723 30.70 -24.79 6.32
CA GLU A 723 32.01 -25.00 5.71
C GLU A 723 32.27 -24.13 4.47
N THR A 724 31.31 -23.30 4.03
CA THR A 724 31.55 -22.47 2.86
C THR A 724 32.42 -21.28 3.23
N LYS A 725 33.68 -21.29 2.78
CA LYS A 725 34.56 -20.11 2.85
C LYS A 725 33.98 -19.04 1.95
N ILE A 726 33.22 -18.12 2.55
CA ILE A 726 32.90 -16.86 1.89
C ILE A 726 34.05 -15.91 2.20
N PHE A 727 34.77 -15.51 1.17
CA PHE A 727 35.69 -14.39 1.26
C PHE A 727 34.87 -13.09 1.39
N LEU A 728 34.35 -12.87 2.59
CA LEU A 728 34.08 -11.51 3.01
C LEU A 728 35.42 -11.00 3.54
N PRO A 729 35.88 -9.82 3.12
CA PRO A 729 37.16 -9.30 3.57
C PRO A 729 37.15 -8.82 5.04
N PHE A 730 36.37 -9.47 5.91
CA PHE A 730 36.36 -9.31 7.36
C PHE A 730 37.28 -10.36 7.96
N ARG A 731 38.45 -9.93 8.34
CA ARG A 731 39.27 -10.72 9.25
C ARG A 731 38.56 -10.72 10.61
N GLU A 732 38.00 -11.85 11.02
CA GLU A 732 37.56 -12.19 12.38
C GLU A 732 36.03 -12.20 12.65
N ASN A 733 35.13 -11.77 11.73
CA ASN A 733 33.72 -12.07 11.93
C ASN A 733 33.28 -13.04 10.84
N LYS A 734 32.94 -14.23 11.23
CA LYS A 734 32.48 -15.26 10.31
C LYS A 734 31.04 -14.97 9.94
N PHE A 735 30.78 -14.52 8.72
CA PHE A 735 29.46 -14.52 8.15
C PHE A 735 29.11 -15.94 7.70
N TYR A 736 28.01 -16.48 8.19
CA TYR A 736 27.60 -17.86 7.92
C TYR A 736 26.29 -17.93 7.17
#